data_a064afc89c4f8ce70d42d1f2814ea951
#
_entry.id   a064afc89c4f8ce70d42d1f2814ea951
#
_cell.length_a   1.000
_cell.length_b   1.000
_cell.length_c   1.000
_cell.angle_alpha   90.00
_cell.angle_beta   90.00
_cell.angle_gamma   90.00
#
_symmetry.space_group_name_H-M   'P 1'
#
loop_
_entity.id
_entity.type
_entity.pdbx_description
1 polymer ?
#
loop_
_entity_poly.entity_id
_entity_poly.type
_entity_poly.pdbx_seq_one_letter_code
_entity_poly.pdbx_strand_id
1 'polypeptide(L)'
;MDKQLKIVKTSYTLEEEISYATSLFPSKALHLVTALTSLSISSLTEVTVPVLISYNRFVFREFFGNANKYSSYKGDLECAMFSYFSATGHALFQMPFPVALEDSVYKKLLVYLIASGITSFDQIDDSLRYSYGEYVQLTVPKKATSHTKGMDLLKLFLIKSQSFTRTPHYDNALFYLAYYPGYEIAHRFFYTARKEFLFFDFTRSVPENMKRQIFACLMETLQEKKECSNHLLLQHYITPLYYFYDFCCEMHIEDIQKITRKEADRFPEYLSTHMDAISKSATQVLYRVRKHLFLSAKATDFSSYVWFLERFALEETRVNPTRTIDAFYFDDVENPFHREIFQNYMKYLLVLSPKYSIRKILMKYYMVKDFLRFLDERNILLSALTESTIKEFISYRADLELQPETFNTTLIDLSSFLHCIALRENLQIPDFSFDYYLKKTFSLHHDRSVPEDEVDAILTILYKFPESLGLMFLTLYSTGLRINEVCSLKRDALFTDNGTCFLKTYQYKMRTEKVIPIPEDLYFLLTRYLIRTDSSLVYIFPSIKNADKPFQAATFSKQMKTWLKKYRLTDHIDFRSHDYRHTIATDLYDSGAGLPTTREFVGHKDENMTKKYIDHRPSKIDRLQQQYFSENDL
;
A
#
# COMPACT_ATOMS: atom_id res chain seq x y z
N MET A 1 -32.87 -11.81 61.47
CA MET A 1 -32.60 -13.13 62.10
C MET A 1 -32.40 -14.14 61.01
N ASP A 2 -31.18 -14.55 60.89
CA ASP A 2 -30.64 -15.41 59.84
C ASP A 2 -31.30 -16.78 59.77
N LYS A 3 -31.74 -17.18 58.59
CA LYS A 3 -31.82 -18.59 58.25
C LYS A 3 -30.78 -18.91 57.18
N GLN A 4 -29.55 -19.02 57.56
CA GLN A 4 -28.58 -19.81 56.84
C GLN A 4 -29.00 -21.29 57.01
N LEU A 5 -29.67 -21.82 55.99
CA LEU A 5 -29.85 -23.27 55.87
C LEU A 5 -28.52 -23.84 55.34
N LYS A 6 -27.77 -24.49 56.20
CA LYS A 6 -26.67 -25.39 55.80
C LYS A 6 -27.29 -26.56 55.03
N ILE A 7 -27.14 -26.54 53.74
CA ILE A 7 -27.47 -27.65 52.86
C ILE A 7 -26.29 -28.67 52.94
N VAL A 8 -26.54 -29.76 53.65
CA VAL A 8 -25.65 -30.93 53.68
C VAL A 8 -26.41 -32.09 52.98
N LYS A 9 -26.59 -31.99 51.68
CA LYS A 9 -26.98 -33.13 50.84
C LYS A 9 -25.92 -33.26 49.73
N THR A 10 -25.35 -34.44 49.56
CA THR A 10 -24.26 -34.72 48.62
C THR A 10 -24.73 -34.98 47.18
N SER A 11 -26.06 -35.08 46.89
CA SER A 11 -26.62 -35.12 45.53
C SER A 11 -28.12 -34.72 45.59
N TYR A 12 -28.52 -33.85 44.70
CA TYR A 12 -29.93 -33.50 44.43
C TYR A 12 -30.38 -34.29 43.16
N THR A 13 -31.66 -34.66 43.14
CA THR A 13 -32.27 -35.17 41.89
C THR A 13 -32.55 -33.99 40.95
N LEU A 14 -32.64 -34.23 39.65
CA LEU A 14 -33.00 -33.21 38.67
C LEU A 14 -34.28 -32.49 39.01
N GLU A 15 -35.29 -33.19 39.56
CA GLU A 15 -36.54 -32.63 40.02
C GLU A 15 -36.33 -31.65 41.21
N GLU A 16 -35.49 -32.02 42.16
CA GLU A 16 -35.14 -31.16 43.27
C GLU A 16 -34.37 -29.92 42.80
N GLU A 17 -33.43 -30.07 41.85
CA GLU A 17 -32.70 -28.93 41.29
C GLU A 17 -33.63 -27.97 40.55
N ILE A 18 -34.57 -28.45 39.76
CA ILE A 18 -35.53 -27.65 39.02
C ILE A 18 -36.55 -27.00 40.02
N SER A 19 -36.86 -27.60 41.16
CA SER A 19 -37.74 -27.05 42.17
C SER A 19 -37.18 -25.78 42.83
N TYR A 20 -35.83 -25.61 42.82
CA TYR A 20 -35.20 -24.33 43.19
C TYR A 20 -35.53 -23.18 42.22
N ALA A 21 -35.96 -23.51 41.01
CA ALA A 21 -36.43 -22.55 40.04
C ALA A 21 -37.87 -22.09 40.40
N THR A 22 -38.03 -21.40 41.51
CA THR A 22 -39.31 -21.00 42.10
C THR A 22 -40.23 -20.17 41.18
N SER A 23 -39.75 -19.76 40.00
CA SER A 23 -40.50 -19.02 38.99
C SER A 23 -41.22 -19.91 37.98
N LEU A 24 -41.00 -21.23 37.97
CA LEU A 24 -41.67 -22.14 37.04
C LEU A 24 -42.94 -22.73 37.64
N PHE A 25 -44.04 -22.70 36.88
CA PHE A 25 -45.26 -23.46 37.23
C PHE A 25 -44.99 -24.97 37.25
N PRO A 26 -45.69 -25.77 38.07
CA PRO A 26 -45.49 -27.22 38.18
C PRO A 26 -45.52 -27.96 36.86
N SER A 27 -46.45 -27.59 35.95
CA SER A 27 -46.54 -28.17 34.62
C SER A 27 -45.32 -27.90 33.73
N LYS A 28 -44.69 -26.78 33.87
CA LYS A 28 -43.46 -26.41 33.16
C LYS A 28 -42.23 -27.11 33.73
N ALA A 29 -42.20 -27.27 35.06
CA ALA A 29 -41.14 -28.02 35.73
C ALA A 29 -41.15 -29.48 35.28
N LEU A 30 -42.34 -30.12 35.27
CA LEU A 30 -42.48 -31.51 34.78
C LEU A 30 -42.08 -31.66 33.31
N HIS A 31 -42.52 -30.74 32.45
CA HIS A 31 -42.12 -30.71 31.04
C HIS A 31 -40.58 -30.62 30.91
N LEU A 32 -39.92 -29.72 31.67
CA LEU A 32 -38.49 -29.54 31.66
C LEU A 32 -37.73 -30.80 32.11
N VAL A 33 -38.19 -31.46 33.19
CA VAL A 33 -37.65 -32.73 33.66
C VAL A 33 -37.73 -33.79 32.53
N THR A 34 -38.92 -33.94 31.93
CA THR A 34 -39.15 -34.89 30.82
C THR A 34 -38.21 -34.61 29.63
N ALA A 35 -38.09 -33.36 29.25
CA ALA A 35 -37.22 -32.96 28.12
C ALA A 35 -35.74 -33.25 28.44
N LEU A 36 -35.22 -32.90 29.62
CA LEU A 36 -33.84 -33.14 29.99
C LEU A 36 -33.51 -34.61 30.17
N THR A 37 -34.42 -35.38 30.76
CA THR A 37 -34.29 -36.86 30.85
C THR A 37 -34.23 -37.51 29.46
N SER A 38 -35.03 -37.01 28.50
CA SER A 38 -34.97 -37.50 27.10
C SER A 38 -33.64 -37.15 26.41
N LEU A 39 -32.92 -36.15 26.89
CA LEU A 39 -31.56 -35.75 26.46
C LEU A 39 -30.47 -36.43 27.29
N SER A 40 -30.82 -37.37 28.17
CA SER A 40 -29.87 -38.08 29.08
C SER A 40 -29.17 -37.16 30.06
N ILE A 41 -29.83 -36.09 30.51
CA ILE A 41 -29.31 -35.12 31.51
C ILE A 41 -29.95 -35.48 32.85
N SER A 42 -29.10 -35.66 33.86
CA SER A 42 -29.52 -36.05 35.23
C SER A 42 -29.35 -34.91 36.25
N SER A 43 -28.64 -33.83 35.90
CA SER A 43 -28.43 -32.64 36.74
C SER A 43 -28.32 -31.39 35.87
N LEU A 44 -28.73 -30.22 36.40
CA LEU A 44 -28.51 -28.92 35.74
C LEU A 44 -27.04 -28.57 35.58
N THR A 45 -26.18 -29.20 36.38
CA THR A 45 -24.71 -29.03 36.27
C THR A 45 -24.10 -29.71 35.04
N GLU A 46 -24.84 -30.67 34.40
CA GLU A 46 -24.42 -31.35 33.19
C GLU A 46 -24.84 -30.60 31.91
N VAL A 47 -25.63 -29.52 32.05
CA VAL A 47 -26.14 -28.77 30.90
C VAL A 47 -25.02 -27.94 30.26
N THR A 48 -24.70 -28.33 29.03
CA THR A 48 -23.75 -27.62 28.14
C THR A 48 -24.47 -26.82 27.08
N VAL A 49 -23.76 -26.00 26.33
CA VAL A 49 -24.31 -25.21 25.20
C VAL A 49 -25.04 -26.10 24.16
N PRO A 50 -24.48 -27.25 23.72
CA PRO A 50 -25.20 -28.20 22.86
C PRO A 50 -26.55 -28.69 23.45
N VAL A 51 -26.61 -28.88 24.77
CA VAL A 51 -27.87 -29.27 25.44
C VAL A 51 -28.88 -28.13 25.41
N LEU A 52 -28.47 -26.87 25.66
CA LEU A 52 -29.33 -25.68 25.49
C LEU A 52 -29.92 -25.57 24.10
N ILE A 53 -29.12 -25.82 23.07
CA ILE A 53 -29.59 -25.84 21.66
C ILE A 53 -30.56 -27.01 21.41
N SER A 54 -30.23 -28.18 21.92
CA SER A 54 -31.06 -29.40 21.75
C SER A 54 -32.41 -29.24 22.46
N TYR A 55 -32.44 -28.64 23.65
CA TYR A 55 -33.68 -28.29 24.35
C TYR A 55 -34.54 -27.31 23.52
N ASN A 56 -33.98 -26.26 22.97
CA ASN A 56 -34.69 -25.33 22.11
C ASN A 56 -35.32 -26.04 20.88
N ARG A 57 -34.57 -26.98 20.26
CA ARG A 57 -35.07 -27.79 19.14
C ARG A 57 -36.17 -28.75 19.57
N PHE A 58 -36.05 -29.36 20.76
CA PHE A 58 -37.06 -30.22 21.33
C PHE A 58 -38.39 -29.45 21.51
N VAL A 59 -38.37 -28.31 22.20
CA VAL A 59 -39.54 -27.45 22.42
C VAL A 59 -40.14 -26.95 21.09
N PHE A 60 -39.31 -26.60 20.11
CA PHE A 60 -39.78 -26.20 18.80
C PHE A 60 -40.52 -27.32 18.07
N ARG A 61 -40.01 -28.55 18.13
CA ARG A 61 -40.67 -29.72 17.51
C ARG A 61 -41.98 -30.06 18.19
N GLU A 62 -42.02 -30.05 19.52
CA GLU A 62 -43.20 -30.40 20.31
C GLU A 62 -44.33 -29.40 20.09
N PHE A 63 -44.01 -28.11 20.02
CA PHE A 63 -45.00 -27.04 19.83
C PHE A 63 -44.99 -26.46 18.40
N PHE A 64 -44.61 -27.29 17.42
CA PHE A 64 -44.61 -26.86 16.02
C PHE A 64 -46.02 -26.35 15.61
N GLY A 65 -46.06 -25.15 15.00
CA GLY A 65 -47.32 -24.49 14.62
C GLY A 65 -48.04 -23.73 15.77
N ASN A 66 -47.56 -23.82 17.01
CA ASN A 66 -48.12 -23.06 18.14
C ASN A 66 -47.11 -22.07 18.76
N ALA A 67 -46.98 -20.91 18.11
CA ALA A 67 -46.00 -19.91 18.49
C ALA A 67 -46.10 -19.42 19.94
N ASN A 68 -47.33 -19.39 20.50
CA ASN A 68 -47.56 -18.94 21.89
C ASN A 68 -47.01 -19.97 22.88
N LYS A 69 -47.29 -21.27 22.70
CA LYS A 69 -46.71 -22.32 23.54
C LYS A 69 -45.22 -22.42 23.39
N TYR A 70 -44.66 -22.41 22.18
CA TYR A 70 -43.25 -22.35 21.97
C TYR A 70 -42.59 -21.21 22.69
N SER A 71 -43.11 -19.98 22.54
CA SER A 71 -42.59 -18.78 23.23
C SER A 71 -42.67 -18.88 24.77
N SER A 72 -43.67 -19.60 25.30
CA SER A 72 -43.83 -19.81 26.73
C SER A 72 -42.82 -20.80 27.34
N TYR A 73 -42.41 -21.84 26.61
CA TYR A 73 -41.55 -22.93 27.12
C TYR A 73 -40.09 -22.79 26.77
N LYS A 74 -39.76 -22.13 25.68
CA LYS A 74 -38.36 -22.08 25.14
C LYS A 74 -37.32 -21.53 26.10
N GLY A 75 -37.73 -20.67 27.09
CA GLY A 75 -36.81 -20.07 28.08
C GLY A 75 -36.78 -20.79 29.42
N ASP A 76 -37.53 -21.87 29.59
CA ASP A 76 -37.69 -22.49 30.91
C ASP A 76 -36.41 -23.13 31.41
N LEU A 77 -35.59 -23.77 30.57
CA LEU A 77 -34.28 -24.27 30.94
C LEU A 77 -33.32 -23.17 31.38
N GLU A 78 -33.25 -22.06 30.64
CA GLU A 78 -32.39 -20.93 31.00
C GLU A 78 -32.83 -20.31 32.35
N CYS A 79 -34.15 -20.21 32.60
CA CYS A 79 -34.67 -19.73 33.88
C CYS A 79 -34.34 -20.68 35.03
N ALA A 80 -34.48 -21.98 34.85
CA ALA A 80 -34.15 -22.99 35.84
C ALA A 80 -32.66 -22.95 36.20
N MET A 81 -31.77 -22.97 35.18
CA MET A 81 -30.32 -22.88 35.39
C MET A 81 -29.95 -21.57 36.12
N PHE A 82 -30.48 -20.43 35.70
CA PHE A 82 -30.19 -19.15 36.32
C PHE A 82 -30.56 -19.16 37.81
N SER A 83 -31.75 -19.64 38.14
CA SER A 83 -32.22 -19.70 39.53
C SER A 83 -31.41 -20.69 40.35
N TYR A 84 -31.13 -21.87 39.83
CA TYR A 84 -30.34 -22.92 40.50
C TYR A 84 -28.93 -22.45 40.82
N PHE A 85 -28.19 -21.93 39.83
CA PHE A 85 -26.82 -21.50 40.01
C PHE A 85 -26.68 -20.22 40.84
N SER A 86 -27.71 -19.35 40.81
CA SER A 86 -27.78 -18.20 41.71
C SER A 86 -27.96 -18.65 43.17
N ALA A 87 -28.85 -19.65 43.43
CA ALA A 87 -29.11 -20.16 44.76
C ALA A 87 -27.96 -21.02 45.34
N THR A 88 -27.28 -21.76 44.47
CA THR A 88 -26.14 -22.63 44.86
C THR A 88 -24.82 -21.87 44.97
N GLY A 89 -24.81 -20.59 44.54
CA GLY A 89 -23.61 -19.74 44.68
C GLY A 89 -22.50 -20.03 43.68
N HIS A 90 -22.89 -20.27 42.43
CA HIS A 90 -21.90 -20.39 41.34
C HIS A 90 -20.95 -19.18 41.28
N ALA A 91 -19.68 -19.38 40.98
CA ALA A 91 -18.64 -18.35 41.01
C ALA A 91 -19.00 -17.04 40.28
N LEU A 92 -19.65 -17.12 39.12
CA LEU A 92 -20.06 -15.94 38.37
C LEU A 92 -21.11 -15.09 39.09
N PHE A 93 -21.94 -15.65 40.00
CA PHE A 93 -22.91 -14.92 40.79
C PHE A 93 -22.29 -14.27 42.04
N GLN A 94 -21.09 -14.72 42.43
CA GLN A 94 -20.37 -14.13 43.57
C GLN A 94 -19.54 -12.91 43.16
N MET A 95 -19.34 -12.72 41.85
CA MET A 95 -18.61 -11.58 41.31
C MET A 95 -19.56 -10.41 41.04
N PRO A 96 -19.16 -9.15 41.35
CA PRO A 96 -19.94 -7.99 40.98
C PRO A 96 -20.04 -7.91 39.47
N PHE A 97 -21.27 -7.82 38.93
CA PHE A 97 -21.47 -7.65 37.51
C PHE A 97 -21.25 -6.16 37.15
N PRO A 98 -20.21 -5.85 36.34
CA PRO A 98 -19.70 -4.47 36.28
C PRO A 98 -20.46 -3.54 35.35
N VAL A 99 -21.45 -4.05 34.58
CA VAL A 99 -22.19 -3.29 33.55
C VAL A 99 -23.70 -3.48 33.74
N ALA A 100 -24.48 -2.42 33.49
CA ALA A 100 -25.92 -2.52 33.49
C ALA A 100 -26.44 -3.15 32.19
N LEU A 101 -27.14 -4.27 32.29
CA LEU A 101 -27.80 -4.96 31.17
C LEU A 101 -29.31 -5.10 31.44
N GLU A 102 -30.10 -5.25 30.36
CA GLU A 102 -31.45 -5.71 30.48
C GLU A 102 -31.50 -7.09 31.14
N ASP A 103 -32.51 -7.35 32.00
CA ASP A 103 -32.63 -8.60 32.76
C ASP A 103 -32.57 -9.84 31.85
N SER A 104 -33.25 -9.80 30.70
CA SER A 104 -33.23 -10.90 29.71
C SER A 104 -31.87 -11.15 29.08
N VAL A 105 -31.07 -10.09 28.84
CA VAL A 105 -29.74 -10.16 28.30
C VAL A 105 -28.77 -10.71 29.34
N TYR A 106 -28.87 -10.18 30.57
CA TYR A 106 -28.06 -10.62 31.70
C TYR A 106 -28.23 -12.11 32.01
N LYS A 107 -29.49 -12.58 32.14
CA LYS A 107 -29.80 -13.97 32.44
C LYS A 107 -29.28 -14.91 31.38
N LYS A 108 -29.55 -14.62 30.10
CA LYS A 108 -29.12 -15.46 28.98
C LYS A 108 -27.58 -15.49 28.88
N LEU A 109 -26.90 -14.37 29.10
CA LEU A 109 -25.43 -14.30 29.10
C LEU A 109 -24.82 -15.17 30.20
N LEU A 110 -25.28 -15.04 31.46
CA LEU A 110 -24.76 -15.84 32.56
C LEU A 110 -24.99 -17.35 32.37
N VAL A 111 -26.18 -17.73 31.94
CA VAL A 111 -26.49 -19.15 31.66
C VAL A 111 -25.59 -19.69 30.56
N TYR A 112 -25.38 -18.93 29.48
CA TYR A 112 -24.49 -19.35 28.42
C TYR A 112 -23.04 -19.51 28.92
N LEU A 113 -22.53 -18.57 29.72
CA LEU A 113 -21.19 -18.65 30.28
C LEU A 113 -21.02 -19.88 31.17
N ILE A 114 -22.02 -20.16 32.03
CA ILE A 114 -22.04 -21.35 32.89
C ILE A 114 -22.06 -22.64 32.06
N ALA A 115 -22.94 -22.72 31.05
CA ALA A 115 -23.04 -23.86 30.15
C ALA A 115 -21.78 -24.07 29.28
N SER A 116 -20.96 -23.02 29.15
CA SER A 116 -19.64 -23.06 28.51
C SER A 116 -18.52 -23.44 29.47
N GLY A 117 -18.81 -23.70 30.74
CA GLY A 117 -17.81 -24.05 31.77
C GLY A 117 -17.00 -22.84 32.29
N ILE A 118 -17.47 -21.63 32.09
CA ILE A 118 -16.81 -20.39 32.50
C ILE A 118 -17.07 -20.14 34.00
N THR A 119 -16.00 -19.92 34.74
CA THR A 119 -16.04 -19.64 36.19
C THR A 119 -15.58 -18.21 36.55
N SER A 120 -14.93 -17.52 35.60
CA SER A 120 -14.52 -16.13 35.75
C SER A 120 -14.76 -15.36 34.45
N PHE A 121 -15.16 -14.09 34.55
CA PHE A 121 -15.35 -13.23 33.37
C PHE A 121 -14.07 -13.00 32.58
N ASP A 122 -12.91 -13.14 33.16
CA ASP A 122 -11.61 -13.03 32.47
C ASP A 122 -11.40 -14.10 31.39
N GLN A 123 -12.11 -15.25 31.51
CA GLN A 123 -12.09 -16.34 30.54
C GLN A 123 -12.87 -16.04 29.25
N ILE A 124 -13.57 -14.90 29.17
CA ILE A 124 -14.25 -14.50 27.94
C ILE A 124 -13.21 -14.13 26.89
N ASP A 125 -13.17 -14.91 25.81
CA ASP A 125 -12.29 -14.73 24.68
C ASP A 125 -13.06 -14.56 23.34
N ASP A 126 -12.31 -14.44 22.26
CA ASP A 126 -12.84 -14.24 20.91
C ASP A 126 -13.70 -15.42 20.43
N SER A 127 -13.26 -16.65 20.73
CA SER A 127 -13.96 -17.88 20.34
C SER A 127 -15.29 -18.05 21.07
N LEU A 128 -15.29 -17.74 22.37
CA LEU A 128 -16.51 -17.75 23.18
C LEU A 128 -17.51 -16.70 22.67
N ARG A 129 -17.02 -15.51 22.32
CA ARG A 129 -17.84 -14.44 21.73
C ARG A 129 -18.46 -14.86 20.40
N TYR A 130 -17.69 -15.50 19.53
CA TYR A 130 -18.16 -16.00 18.25
C TYR A 130 -19.29 -17.03 18.47
N SER A 131 -19.02 -18.06 19.27
CA SER A 131 -19.97 -19.12 19.60
C SER A 131 -21.23 -18.60 20.29
N TYR A 132 -21.11 -17.56 21.15
CA TYR A 132 -22.27 -16.90 21.73
C TYR A 132 -23.11 -16.18 20.67
N GLY A 133 -22.48 -15.58 19.69
CA GLY A 133 -23.16 -14.96 18.54
C GLY A 133 -24.03 -15.97 17.79
N GLU A 134 -23.48 -17.15 17.48
CA GLU A 134 -24.21 -18.24 16.83
C GLU A 134 -25.38 -18.73 17.71
N TYR A 135 -25.13 -18.95 19.02
CA TYR A 135 -26.15 -19.39 19.96
C TYR A 135 -27.34 -18.41 20.04
N VAL A 136 -27.12 -17.11 20.17
CA VAL A 136 -28.21 -16.13 20.24
C VAL A 136 -28.90 -15.93 18.90
N GLN A 137 -28.20 -16.09 17.78
CA GLN A 137 -28.80 -16.06 16.45
C GLN A 137 -29.78 -17.24 16.25
N LEU A 138 -29.44 -18.41 16.80
CA LEU A 138 -30.32 -19.58 16.75
C LEU A 138 -31.52 -19.47 17.71
N THR A 139 -31.30 -18.94 18.91
CA THR A 139 -32.32 -18.98 19.98
C THR A 139 -33.20 -17.73 20.06
N VAL A 140 -32.63 -16.55 19.74
CA VAL A 140 -33.32 -15.24 19.80
C VAL A 140 -32.96 -14.32 18.63
N PRO A 141 -33.16 -14.72 17.38
CA PRO A 141 -32.64 -14.00 16.19
C PRO A 141 -33.07 -12.53 16.16
N LYS A 142 -34.29 -12.19 16.57
CA LYS A 142 -34.79 -10.80 16.60
C LYS A 142 -34.05 -9.89 17.60
N LYS A 143 -33.40 -10.45 18.62
CA LYS A 143 -32.67 -9.75 19.68
C LYS A 143 -31.18 -10.13 19.73
N ALA A 144 -30.67 -10.86 18.77
CA ALA A 144 -29.31 -11.39 18.77
C ALA A 144 -28.26 -10.27 18.95
N THR A 145 -28.43 -9.14 18.26
CA THR A 145 -27.54 -7.98 18.36
C THR A 145 -27.52 -7.38 19.78
N SER A 146 -28.66 -7.31 20.48
CA SER A 146 -28.73 -6.82 21.85
C SER A 146 -27.99 -7.75 22.81
N HIS A 147 -28.16 -9.07 22.66
CA HIS A 147 -27.48 -10.06 23.49
C HIS A 147 -25.96 -10.05 23.26
N THR A 148 -25.51 -10.07 22.02
CA THR A 148 -24.07 -10.01 21.71
C THR A 148 -23.42 -8.71 22.19
N LYS A 149 -24.13 -7.58 22.09
CA LYS A 149 -23.70 -6.30 22.64
C LYS A 149 -23.50 -6.36 24.15
N GLY A 150 -24.34 -7.13 24.87
CA GLY A 150 -24.18 -7.33 26.33
C GLY A 150 -22.85 -7.97 26.69
N MET A 151 -22.44 -9.05 25.99
CA MET A 151 -21.14 -9.67 26.17
C MET A 151 -19.99 -8.73 25.78
N ASP A 152 -20.12 -8.02 24.65
CA ASP A 152 -19.13 -7.04 24.19
C ASP A 152 -18.94 -5.91 25.23
N LEU A 153 -20.00 -5.41 25.86
CA LEU A 153 -19.91 -4.41 26.94
C LEU A 153 -19.15 -4.93 28.15
N LEU A 154 -19.44 -6.15 28.58
CA LEU A 154 -18.74 -6.79 29.69
C LEU A 154 -17.24 -6.90 29.38
N LYS A 155 -16.88 -7.40 28.19
CA LYS A 155 -15.48 -7.53 27.78
C LYS A 155 -14.79 -6.18 27.67
N LEU A 156 -15.45 -5.18 27.10
CA LEU A 156 -14.88 -3.82 27.00
C LEU A 156 -14.59 -3.22 28.38
N PHE A 157 -15.49 -3.44 29.36
CA PHE A 157 -15.25 -3.01 30.74
C PHE A 157 -14.02 -3.71 31.34
N LEU A 158 -13.87 -5.01 31.12
CA LEU A 158 -12.72 -5.79 31.60
C LEU A 158 -11.42 -5.28 30.97
N ILE A 159 -11.41 -5.02 29.66
CA ILE A 159 -10.25 -4.44 28.96
C ILE A 159 -9.91 -3.07 29.56
N LYS A 160 -10.89 -2.25 29.87
CA LYS A 160 -10.68 -0.92 30.48
C LYS A 160 -10.12 -1.01 31.90
N SER A 161 -10.54 -1.99 32.69
CA SER A 161 -10.10 -2.17 34.08
C SER A 161 -8.70 -2.81 34.18
N GLN A 162 -8.31 -3.61 33.18
CA GLN A 162 -7.00 -4.20 33.06
C GLN A 162 -6.08 -3.15 32.42
N SER A 163 -5.23 -2.50 33.19
CA SER A 163 -4.30 -1.44 32.76
C SER A 163 -3.20 -1.89 31.77
N PHE A 164 -3.44 -2.94 30.96
CA PHE A 164 -2.42 -3.55 30.09
C PHE A 164 -2.65 -3.24 28.61
N THR A 165 -1.75 -2.44 28.05
CA THR A 165 -1.49 -2.41 26.60
C THR A 165 -0.57 -3.60 26.23
N ARG A 166 -1.13 -4.79 26.08
CA ARG A 166 -0.39 -5.91 25.46
C ARG A 166 -0.53 -5.80 23.95
N THR A 167 0.59 -5.85 23.22
CA THR A 167 0.55 -6.11 21.79
C THR A 167 0.15 -7.57 21.58
N PRO A 168 -0.93 -7.88 20.87
CA PRO A 168 -1.31 -9.24 20.58
C PRO A 168 -0.19 -10.00 19.86
N HIS A 169 -0.03 -11.27 20.21
CA HIS A 169 0.82 -12.19 19.49
C HIS A 169 -0.06 -13.10 18.62
N TYR A 170 0.46 -13.49 17.48
CA TYR A 170 -0.19 -14.46 16.62
C TYR A 170 -0.18 -15.84 17.32
N ASP A 171 -1.36 -16.46 17.46
CA ASP A 171 -1.55 -17.73 18.16
C ASP A 171 -2.40 -18.76 17.41
N ASN A 172 -2.65 -18.55 16.12
CA ASN A 172 -3.50 -19.41 15.28
C ASN A 172 -4.94 -19.57 15.84
N ALA A 173 -5.48 -18.51 16.42
CA ALA A 173 -6.81 -18.44 17.00
C ALA A 173 -7.73 -17.51 16.22
N LEU A 174 -9.00 -17.50 16.60
CA LEU A 174 -9.94 -16.46 16.15
C LEU A 174 -9.52 -15.13 16.76
N PHE A 175 -9.47 -14.08 15.98
CA PHE A 175 -9.09 -12.73 16.43
C PHE A 175 -10.21 -11.72 16.16
N TYR A 176 -10.80 -11.20 17.22
CA TYR A 176 -11.89 -10.22 17.16
C TYR A 176 -11.39 -8.83 17.56
N LEU A 177 -11.41 -7.88 16.64
CA LEU A 177 -10.85 -6.54 16.85
C LEU A 177 -11.51 -5.76 18.00
N ALA A 178 -12.79 -5.99 18.29
CA ALA A 178 -13.45 -5.36 19.43
C ALA A 178 -12.98 -5.93 20.80
N TYR A 179 -12.21 -7.03 20.79
CA TYR A 179 -11.59 -7.64 21.97
C TYR A 179 -10.08 -7.40 22.02
N TYR A 180 -9.58 -6.48 21.16
CA TYR A 180 -8.18 -6.08 21.20
C TYR A 180 -7.78 -5.67 22.63
N PRO A 181 -6.60 -6.10 23.15
CA PRO A 181 -6.20 -5.86 24.54
C PRO A 181 -6.07 -4.38 24.94
N GLY A 182 -5.92 -3.46 23.98
CA GLY A 182 -5.87 -2.02 24.24
C GLY A 182 -7.25 -1.38 24.16
N TYR A 183 -7.69 -0.71 25.23
CA TYR A 183 -9.02 -0.11 25.33
C TYR A 183 -9.37 0.86 24.19
N GLU A 184 -8.44 1.71 23.78
CA GLU A 184 -8.69 2.69 22.72
C GLU A 184 -9.08 2.03 21.40
N ILE A 185 -8.40 0.94 21.04
CA ILE A 185 -8.69 0.18 19.81
C ILE A 185 -9.97 -0.62 19.97
N ALA A 186 -10.14 -1.36 21.09
CA ALA A 186 -11.35 -2.13 21.35
C ALA A 186 -12.61 -1.25 21.34
N HIS A 187 -12.56 -0.09 22.01
CA HIS A 187 -13.66 0.88 22.06
C HIS A 187 -14.03 1.41 20.67
N ARG A 188 -13.06 1.64 19.78
CA ARG A 188 -13.31 2.10 18.40
C ARG A 188 -14.19 1.12 17.64
N PHE A 189 -13.96 -0.19 17.80
CA PHE A 189 -14.69 -1.22 17.07
C PHE A 189 -15.98 -1.66 17.75
N PHE A 190 -16.19 -1.32 19.03
CA PHE A 190 -17.38 -1.71 19.79
C PHE A 190 -18.68 -1.23 19.14
N TYR A 191 -18.72 0.00 18.62
CA TYR A 191 -19.89 0.61 17.99
C TYR A 191 -20.03 0.33 16.49
N THR A 192 -19.17 -0.49 15.92
CA THR A 192 -19.22 -0.83 14.50
C THR A 192 -20.43 -1.70 14.18
N ALA A 193 -21.21 -1.31 13.15
CA ALA A 193 -22.42 -2.04 12.75
C ALA A 193 -22.11 -3.37 12.05
N ARG A 194 -21.10 -3.38 11.18
CA ARG A 194 -20.68 -4.59 10.41
C ARG A 194 -19.58 -5.30 11.15
N LYS A 195 -19.95 -6.11 12.14
CA LYS A 195 -18.99 -6.81 12.99
C LYS A 195 -18.34 -8.03 12.35
N GLU A 196 -18.90 -8.56 11.26
CA GLU A 196 -18.36 -9.67 10.51
C GLU A 196 -16.94 -9.42 10.01
N PHE A 197 -16.63 -8.21 9.55
CA PHE A 197 -15.30 -7.81 9.10
C PHE A 197 -14.27 -7.61 10.22
N LEU A 198 -14.71 -7.68 11.47
CA LEU A 198 -13.83 -7.55 12.62
C LEU A 198 -13.31 -8.89 13.14
N PHE A 199 -13.81 -10.02 12.62
CA PHE A 199 -13.36 -11.36 12.97
C PHE A 199 -12.39 -11.89 11.91
N PHE A 200 -11.15 -12.07 12.30
CA PHE A 200 -10.12 -12.76 11.50
C PHE A 200 -9.97 -14.18 12.03
N ASP A 201 -10.40 -15.16 11.27
CA ASP A 201 -10.36 -16.56 11.66
C ASP A 201 -9.03 -17.20 11.22
N PHE A 202 -8.01 -17.13 12.08
CA PHE A 202 -6.74 -17.76 11.83
C PHE A 202 -6.71 -19.27 12.13
N THR A 203 -7.82 -19.87 12.58
CA THR A 203 -7.92 -21.33 12.78
C THR A 203 -8.11 -22.09 11.48
N ARG A 204 -8.42 -21.42 10.36
CA ARG A 204 -8.61 -22.04 9.05
C ARG A 204 -7.42 -22.91 8.66
N SER A 205 -7.70 -24.06 8.02
CA SER A 205 -6.66 -24.99 7.54
C SER A 205 -6.03 -24.50 6.24
N VAL A 206 -5.23 -23.44 6.33
CA VAL A 206 -4.50 -22.77 5.24
C VAL A 206 -3.06 -22.48 5.69
N PRO A 207 -2.14 -22.16 4.76
CA PRO A 207 -0.74 -21.99 5.10
C PRO A 207 -0.48 -20.98 6.23
N GLU A 208 0.26 -21.44 7.23
CA GLU A 208 0.56 -20.70 8.47
C GLU A 208 1.35 -19.41 8.20
N ASN A 209 2.29 -19.44 7.25
CA ASN A 209 3.11 -18.27 6.91
C ASN A 209 2.22 -17.10 6.40
N MET A 210 1.27 -17.39 5.52
CA MET A 210 0.33 -16.39 5.01
C MET A 210 -0.50 -15.76 6.15
N LYS A 211 -1.01 -16.59 7.09
CA LYS A 211 -1.77 -16.10 8.24
C LYS A 211 -0.94 -15.15 9.12
N ARG A 212 0.32 -15.50 9.40
CA ARG A 212 1.26 -14.63 10.14
C ARG A 212 1.52 -13.32 9.42
N GLN A 213 1.64 -13.34 8.09
CA GLN A 213 1.83 -12.15 7.28
C GLN A 213 0.61 -11.21 7.35
N ILE A 214 -0.61 -11.76 7.26
CA ILE A 214 -1.85 -10.99 7.42
C ILE A 214 -1.95 -10.40 8.83
N PHE A 215 -1.68 -11.20 9.86
CA PHE A 215 -1.72 -10.74 11.26
C PHE A 215 -0.73 -9.58 11.48
N ALA A 216 0.49 -9.69 10.99
CA ALA A 216 1.49 -8.62 11.09
C ALA A 216 1.00 -7.31 10.45
N CYS A 217 0.41 -7.40 9.24
CA CYS A 217 -0.14 -6.24 8.55
C CYS A 217 -1.37 -5.65 9.26
N LEU A 218 -2.19 -6.48 9.89
CA LEU A 218 -3.32 -6.04 10.70
C LEU A 218 -2.83 -5.24 11.91
N MET A 219 -1.84 -5.75 12.64
CA MET A 219 -1.26 -5.07 13.80
C MET A 219 -0.64 -3.73 13.44
N GLU A 220 0.14 -3.67 12.37
CA GLU A 220 0.71 -2.39 11.89
C GLU A 220 -0.38 -1.40 11.51
N THR A 221 -1.39 -1.86 10.76
CA THR A 221 -2.50 -1.00 10.34
C THR A 221 -3.20 -0.36 11.55
N LEU A 222 -3.41 -1.12 12.62
CA LEU A 222 -4.02 -0.61 13.85
C LEU A 222 -3.14 0.43 14.56
N GLN A 223 -1.82 0.26 14.53
CA GLN A 223 -0.87 1.20 15.13
C GLN A 223 -0.68 2.46 14.30
N GLU A 224 -0.43 2.33 13.00
CA GLU A 224 -0.17 3.48 12.13
C GLU A 224 -1.41 4.36 11.91
N LYS A 225 -2.60 3.77 11.87
CA LYS A 225 -3.85 4.47 11.57
C LYS A 225 -4.68 4.81 12.80
N LYS A 226 -4.07 4.85 13.98
CA LYS A 226 -4.73 5.18 15.24
C LYS A 226 -5.42 6.55 15.22
N GLU A 227 -4.89 7.53 14.50
CA GLU A 227 -5.44 8.87 14.38
C GLU A 227 -6.55 9.01 13.31
N CYS A 228 -6.74 7.97 12.46
CA CYS A 228 -7.78 8.00 11.44
C CYS A 228 -9.19 7.87 12.05
N SER A 229 -10.21 8.45 11.41
CA SER A 229 -11.60 8.20 11.79
C SER A 229 -11.95 6.71 11.62
N ASN A 230 -12.90 6.21 12.44
CA ASN A 230 -13.32 4.80 12.38
C ASN A 230 -13.85 4.41 11.00
N HIS A 231 -14.63 5.28 10.36
CA HIS A 231 -15.15 5.05 9.02
C HIS A 231 -14.00 4.84 8.01
N LEU A 232 -13.01 5.71 8.04
CA LEU A 232 -11.87 5.64 7.12
C LEU A 232 -11.01 4.39 7.38
N LEU A 233 -10.76 4.07 8.67
CA LEU A 233 -10.03 2.86 9.05
C LEU A 233 -10.72 1.59 8.56
N LEU A 234 -12.01 1.48 8.80
CA LEU A 234 -12.80 0.31 8.37
C LEU A 234 -12.87 0.21 6.85
N GLN A 235 -13.33 1.27 6.17
CA GLN A 235 -13.60 1.23 4.74
C GLN A 235 -12.35 1.07 3.89
N HIS A 236 -11.23 1.71 4.27
CA HIS A 236 -10.03 1.75 3.44
C HIS A 236 -8.92 0.78 3.86
N TYR A 237 -8.99 0.22 5.06
CA TYR A 237 -7.92 -0.64 5.58
C TYR A 237 -8.41 -2.00 6.07
N ILE A 238 -9.33 -2.05 7.02
CA ILE A 238 -9.74 -3.31 7.66
C ILE A 238 -10.57 -4.19 6.72
N THR A 239 -11.65 -3.64 6.15
CA THR A 239 -12.50 -4.41 5.21
C THR A 239 -11.74 -4.90 3.98
N PRO A 240 -10.90 -4.08 3.32
CA PRO A 240 -10.04 -4.59 2.25
C PRO A 240 -9.07 -5.69 2.69
N LEU A 241 -8.48 -5.57 3.89
CA LEU A 241 -7.58 -6.60 4.42
C LEU A 241 -8.33 -7.90 4.75
N TYR A 242 -9.54 -7.80 5.27
CA TYR A 242 -10.42 -8.95 5.52
C TYR A 242 -10.70 -9.74 4.23
N TYR A 243 -11.16 -9.07 3.17
CA TYR A 243 -11.41 -9.72 1.88
C TYR A 243 -10.13 -10.25 1.22
N PHE A 244 -9.00 -9.57 1.43
CA PHE A 244 -7.72 -10.06 0.93
C PHE A 244 -7.28 -11.32 1.67
N TYR A 245 -7.49 -11.39 2.99
CA TYR A 245 -7.27 -12.60 3.77
C TYR A 245 -8.13 -13.76 3.29
N ASP A 246 -9.42 -13.50 3.09
CA ASP A 246 -10.38 -14.50 2.61
C ASP A 246 -10.00 -15.03 1.21
N PHE A 247 -9.66 -14.15 0.29
CA PHE A 247 -9.08 -14.50 -1.02
C PHE A 247 -7.82 -15.36 -0.88
N CYS A 248 -6.88 -15.00 -0.02
CA CYS A 248 -5.67 -15.78 0.21
C CYS A 248 -5.99 -17.19 0.76
N CYS A 249 -7.02 -17.31 1.60
CA CYS A 249 -7.50 -18.60 2.09
C CYS A 249 -8.09 -19.47 0.96
N GLU A 250 -8.96 -18.92 0.12
CA GLU A 250 -9.55 -19.63 -1.01
C GLU A 250 -8.50 -20.09 -2.04
N MET A 251 -7.51 -19.23 -2.30
CA MET A 251 -6.43 -19.51 -3.24
C MET A 251 -5.30 -20.37 -2.65
N HIS A 252 -5.38 -20.73 -1.35
CA HIS A 252 -4.31 -21.44 -0.62
C HIS A 252 -2.92 -20.82 -0.80
N ILE A 253 -2.85 -19.48 -0.72
CA ILE A 253 -1.60 -18.74 -0.85
C ILE A 253 -0.65 -19.12 0.28
N GLU A 254 0.56 -19.55 -0.05
CA GLU A 254 1.58 -19.91 0.93
C GLU A 254 2.37 -18.70 1.47
N ASP A 255 2.67 -17.76 0.58
CA ASP A 255 3.48 -16.58 0.87
C ASP A 255 3.01 -15.39 0.03
N ILE A 256 2.54 -14.33 0.70
CA ILE A 256 2.02 -13.12 0.03
C ILE A 256 3.13 -12.41 -0.77
N GLN A 257 4.37 -12.53 -0.33
CA GLN A 257 5.52 -11.96 -1.05
C GLN A 257 5.82 -12.67 -2.37
N LYS A 258 5.30 -13.89 -2.55
CA LYS A 258 5.50 -14.74 -3.72
C LYS A 258 4.23 -14.94 -4.58
N ILE A 259 3.18 -14.17 -4.35
CA ILE A 259 2.01 -14.15 -5.24
C ILE A 259 2.46 -13.75 -6.64
N THR A 260 2.14 -14.55 -7.64
CA THR A 260 2.42 -14.26 -9.05
C THR A 260 1.47 -13.21 -9.61
N ARG A 261 1.81 -12.64 -10.76
CA ARG A 261 0.93 -11.69 -11.45
C ARG A 261 -0.42 -12.30 -11.81
N LYS A 262 -0.42 -13.55 -12.27
CA LYS A 262 -1.65 -14.30 -12.61
C LYS A 262 -2.59 -14.48 -11.40
N GLU A 263 -2.02 -14.77 -10.23
CA GLU A 263 -2.82 -14.86 -8.99
C GLU A 263 -3.31 -13.49 -8.54
N ALA A 264 -2.45 -12.47 -8.59
CA ALA A 264 -2.80 -11.10 -8.23
C ALA A 264 -3.94 -10.53 -9.09
N ASP A 265 -3.96 -10.84 -10.39
CA ASP A 265 -4.98 -10.37 -11.33
C ASP A 265 -6.38 -11.00 -11.09
N ARG A 266 -6.47 -12.09 -10.33
CA ARG A 266 -7.76 -12.69 -9.88
C ARG A 266 -8.41 -11.93 -8.73
N PHE A 267 -7.63 -11.18 -7.95
CA PHE A 267 -8.16 -10.51 -6.76
C PHE A 267 -9.20 -9.42 -7.07
N PRO A 268 -9.07 -8.57 -8.11
CA PRO A 268 -10.14 -7.64 -8.52
C PRO A 268 -11.44 -8.35 -8.92
N GLU A 269 -11.35 -9.51 -9.57
CA GLU A 269 -12.52 -10.33 -9.93
C GLU A 269 -13.19 -10.88 -8.65
N TYR A 270 -12.40 -11.43 -7.73
CA TYR A 270 -12.88 -11.87 -6.42
C TYR A 270 -13.62 -10.74 -5.69
N LEU A 271 -13.05 -9.52 -5.64
CA LEU A 271 -13.73 -8.38 -5.02
C LEU A 271 -15.06 -8.04 -5.69
N SER A 272 -15.18 -8.18 -7.02
CA SER A 272 -16.41 -7.87 -7.74
C SER A 272 -17.56 -8.80 -7.42
N THR A 273 -17.28 -10.02 -6.94
CA THR A 273 -18.29 -10.99 -6.50
C THR A 273 -18.71 -10.82 -5.04
N HIS A 274 -17.90 -10.13 -4.23
CA HIS A 274 -18.10 -10.00 -2.77
C HIS A 274 -18.43 -8.58 -2.31
N MET A 275 -18.25 -7.58 -3.17
CA MET A 275 -18.47 -6.17 -2.83
C MET A 275 -19.32 -5.47 -3.91
N ASP A 276 -20.39 -4.79 -3.51
CA ASP A 276 -21.22 -3.98 -4.42
C ASP A 276 -20.45 -2.83 -5.07
N ALA A 277 -19.47 -2.26 -4.34
CA ALA A 277 -18.64 -1.16 -4.81
C ALA A 277 -17.17 -1.36 -4.41
N ILE A 278 -16.30 -1.48 -5.40
CA ILE A 278 -14.86 -1.67 -5.20
C ILE A 278 -14.19 -0.31 -5.07
N SER A 279 -13.65 -0.02 -3.89
CA SER A 279 -12.85 1.18 -3.67
C SER A 279 -11.42 1.01 -4.21
N LYS A 280 -10.77 2.12 -4.58
CA LYS A 280 -9.35 2.10 -4.95
C LYS A 280 -8.45 1.53 -3.84
N SER A 281 -8.79 1.74 -2.58
CA SER A 281 -8.05 1.19 -1.45
C SER A 281 -8.17 -0.33 -1.35
N ALA A 282 -9.30 -0.91 -1.76
CA ALA A 282 -9.46 -2.36 -1.82
C ALA A 282 -8.54 -2.99 -2.87
N THR A 283 -8.45 -2.40 -4.07
CA THR A 283 -7.55 -2.92 -5.13
C THR A 283 -6.06 -2.74 -4.79
N GLN A 284 -5.71 -1.83 -3.89
CA GLN A 284 -4.33 -1.57 -3.47
C GLN A 284 -3.87 -2.35 -2.23
N VAL A 285 -4.72 -3.21 -1.66
CA VAL A 285 -4.37 -3.92 -0.42
C VAL A 285 -3.15 -4.83 -0.60
N LEU A 286 -3.07 -5.59 -1.68
CA LEU A 286 -1.93 -6.45 -1.99
C LEU A 286 -0.62 -5.66 -2.04
N TYR A 287 -0.61 -4.50 -2.72
CA TYR A 287 0.56 -3.62 -2.75
C TYR A 287 0.98 -3.16 -1.34
N ARG A 288 0.02 -2.75 -0.51
CA ARG A 288 0.30 -2.30 0.87
C ARG A 288 0.84 -3.42 1.75
N VAL A 289 0.23 -4.60 1.67
CA VAL A 289 0.67 -5.78 2.44
C VAL A 289 2.09 -6.17 2.04
N ARG A 290 2.38 -6.31 0.75
CA ARG A 290 3.72 -6.61 0.23
C ARG A 290 4.74 -5.56 0.66
N LYS A 291 4.38 -4.28 0.57
CA LYS A 291 5.26 -3.18 0.96
C LYS A 291 5.61 -3.27 2.45
N HIS A 292 4.60 -3.42 3.31
CA HIS A 292 4.81 -3.58 4.74
C HIS A 292 5.75 -4.76 5.04
N LEU A 293 5.42 -5.94 4.55
CA LEU A 293 6.20 -7.16 4.81
C LEU A 293 7.67 -7.03 4.35
N PHE A 294 7.88 -6.43 3.18
CA PHE A 294 9.23 -6.23 2.65
C PHE A 294 10.04 -5.21 3.45
N LEU A 295 9.41 -4.10 3.87
CA LEU A 295 10.09 -3.04 4.60
C LEU A 295 10.33 -3.39 6.07
N SER A 296 9.44 -4.13 6.72
CA SER A 296 9.54 -4.51 8.15
C SER A 296 10.40 -5.75 8.39
N ALA A 297 10.78 -6.49 7.36
CA ALA A 297 11.63 -7.68 7.48
C ALA A 297 12.98 -7.34 8.14
N LYS A 298 13.51 -8.20 9.02
CA LYS A 298 14.81 -7.99 9.68
C LYS A 298 15.96 -7.88 8.67
N ALA A 299 15.97 -8.73 7.65
CA ALA A 299 16.90 -8.68 6.53
C ALA A 299 16.13 -8.51 5.22
N THR A 300 16.78 -7.95 4.18
CA THR A 300 16.15 -7.82 2.86
C THR A 300 15.91 -9.20 2.26
N ASP A 301 14.65 -9.54 2.03
CA ASP A 301 14.27 -10.78 1.37
C ASP A 301 14.34 -10.62 -0.15
N PHE A 302 15.45 -11.06 -0.73
CA PHE A 302 15.66 -11.05 -2.19
C PHE A 302 14.88 -12.14 -2.93
N SER A 303 14.19 -13.05 -2.25
CA SER A 303 13.28 -14.02 -2.88
C SER A 303 11.88 -13.48 -3.09
N SER A 304 11.53 -12.34 -2.49
CA SER A 304 10.26 -11.64 -2.68
C SER A 304 10.08 -11.21 -4.14
N TYR A 305 8.87 -11.36 -4.68
CA TYR A 305 8.58 -11.01 -6.08
C TYR A 305 8.41 -9.52 -6.35
N VAL A 306 8.38 -8.70 -5.28
CA VAL A 306 8.36 -7.23 -5.39
C VAL A 306 9.36 -6.64 -4.43
N TRP A 307 10.30 -5.84 -4.94
CA TRP A 307 11.30 -5.16 -4.13
C TRP A 307 11.05 -3.68 -4.08
N PHE A 308 10.80 -3.15 -2.89
CA PHE A 308 10.57 -1.73 -2.66
C PHE A 308 11.89 -1.01 -2.45
N LEU A 309 12.14 0.03 -3.25
CA LEU A 309 13.42 0.73 -3.24
C LEU A 309 13.72 1.46 -1.92
N GLU A 310 12.71 1.78 -1.14
CA GLU A 310 12.85 2.36 0.19
C GLU A 310 13.70 1.49 1.15
N ARG A 311 13.75 0.17 0.91
CA ARG A 311 14.54 -0.77 1.72
C ARG A 311 16.04 -0.65 1.50
N PHE A 312 16.45 -0.17 0.33
CA PHE A 312 17.86 -0.09 -0.04
C PHE A 312 18.42 1.27 0.34
N ALA A 313 19.53 1.28 1.08
CA ALA A 313 20.27 2.50 1.38
C ALA A 313 21.06 2.97 0.13
N LEU A 314 20.32 3.51 -0.85
CA LEU A 314 20.91 3.98 -2.09
C LEU A 314 21.55 5.34 -1.89
N GLU A 315 22.75 5.53 -2.45
CA GLU A 315 23.41 6.83 -2.48
C GLU A 315 22.52 7.87 -3.18
N GLU A 316 22.40 9.07 -2.60
CA GLU A 316 21.61 10.18 -3.17
C GLU A 316 22.04 10.52 -4.60
N THR A 317 23.33 10.35 -4.93
CA THR A 317 23.90 10.59 -6.26
C THR A 317 23.36 9.63 -7.33
N ARG A 318 22.81 8.48 -6.92
CA ARG A 318 22.22 7.47 -7.81
C ARG A 318 20.73 7.68 -8.05
N VAL A 319 20.06 8.45 -7.18
CA VAL A 319 18.60 8.63 -7.17
C VAL A 319 18.26 10.05 -7.61
N ASN A 320 17.46 10.18 -8.67
CA ASN A 320 16.86 11.46 -9.01
C ASN A 320 15.56 11.64 -8.21
N PRO A 321 15.49 12.54 -7.22
CA PRO A 321 14.34 12.66 -6.33
C PRO A 321 13.07 13.20 -7.03
N THR A 322 13.21 13.79 -8.23
CA THR A 322 12.08 14.27 -9.04
C THR A 322 11.41 13.17 -9.87
N ARG A 323 11.92 11.94 -9.80
CA ARG A 323 11.36 10.76 -10.48
C ARG A 323 11.31 9.62 -9.50
N THR A 324 10.13 9.30 -8.99
CA THR A 324 9.94 8.18 -8.08
C THR A 324 9.88 6.87 -8.86
N ILE A 325 10.75 5.95 -8.48
CA ILE A 325 10.69 4.53 -8.81
C ILE A 325 10.44 3.85 -7.49
N ASP A 326 9.25 3.32 -7.29
CA ASP A 326 8.85 2.80 -5.97
C ASP A 326 9.31 1.35 -5.77
N ALA A 327 9.22 0.51 -6.82
CA ALA A 327 9.52 -0.91 -6.71
C ALA A 327 9.93 -1.54 -8.05
N PHE A 328 10.60 -2.70 -7.95
CA PHE A 328 10.81 -3.64 -9.04
C PHE A 328 9.90 -4.88 -8.85
N TYR A 329 9.24 -5.31 -9.93
CA TYR A 329 8.25 -6.39 -9.94
C TYR A 329 8.76 -7.56 -10.74
N PHE A 330 8.92 -8.72 -10.10
CA PHE A 330 9.36 -9.97 -10.70
C PHE A 330 8.22 -10.98 -10.87
N ASP A 331 7.03 -10.63 -10.43
CA ASP A 331 5.85 -11.48 -10.33
C ASP A 331 5.23 -11.87 -11.67
N ASP A 332 5.63 -11.24 -12.78
CA ASP A 332 5.20 -11.53 -14.14
C ASP A 332 6.24 -12.32 -14.99
N VAL A 333 7.38 -12.68 -14.43
CA VAL A 333 8.28 -13.70 -14.98
C VAL A 333 7.84 -15.04 -14.42
N GLU A 334 7.25 -15.89 -15.27
CA GLU A 334 6.52 -17.09 -14.83
C GLU A 334 7.48 -18.21 -14.38
N ASN A 335 8.53 -18.44 -15.15
CA ASN A 335 9.48 -19.50 -14.84
C ASN A 335 10.28 -19.16 -13.57
N PRO A 336 10.25 -20.00 -12.52
CA PRO A 336 10.96 -19.74 -11.26
C PRO A 336 12.47 -19.60 -11.43
N PHE A 337 13.09 -20.37 -12.31
CA PHE A 337 14.52 -20.29 -12.60
C PHE A 337 14.89 -18.96 -13.27
N HIS A 338 14.09 -18.51 -14.27
CA HIS A 338 14.28 -17.20 -14.89
C HIS A 338 14.13 -16.06 -13.90
N ARG A 339 13.14 -16.16 -13.02
CA ARG A 339 12.90 -15.16 -11.97
C ARG A 339 14.07 -15.08 -10.99
N GLU A 340 14.60 -16.20 -10.56
CA GLU A 340 15.76 -16.26 -9.67
C GLU A 340 16.99 -15.61 -10.30
N ILE A 341 17.32 -15.97 -11.53
CA ILE A 341 18.43 -15.36 -12.29
C ILE A 341 18.23 -13.85 -12.44
N PHE A 342 17.00 -13.43 -12.73
CA PHE A 342 16.67 -12.02 -12.84
C PHE A 342 16.84 -11.28 -11.51
N GLN A 343 16.38 -11.86 -10.42
CA GLN A 343 16.57 -11.30 -9.08
C GLN A 343 18.06 -11.21 -8.71
N ASN A 344 18.86 -12.23 -8.99
CA ASN A 344 20.30 -12.24 -8.76
C ASN A 344 21.00 -11.12 -9.56
N TYR A 345 20.65 -10.95 -10.84
CA TYR A 345 21.16 -9.86 -11.67
C TYR A 345 20.79 -8.48 -11.11
N MET A 346 19.52 -8.28 -10.73
CA MET A 346 19.06 -7.02 -10.17
C MET A 346 19.70 -6.73 -8.81
N LYS A 347 19.87 -7.73 -7.95
CA LYS A 347 20.61 -7.62 -6.70
C LYS A 347 22.04 -7.15 -6.94
N TYR A 348 22.72 -7.72 -7.93
CA TYR A 348 24.06 -7.27 -8.34
C TYR A 348 24.07 -5.80 -8.74
N LEU A 349 23.14 -5.37 -9.59
CA LEU A 349 23.07 -3.97 -10.05
C LEU A 349 22.74 -2.97 -8.94
N LEU A 350 21.86 -3.35 -8.02
CA LEU A 350 21.40 -2.46 -6.96
C LEU A 350 22.42 -2.33 -5.84
N VAL A 351 22.96 -3.45 -5.36
CA VAL A 351 23.74 -3.54 -4.13
C VAL A 351 25.24 -3.50 -4.39
N LEU A 352 25.73 -4.27 -5.39
CA LEU A 352 27.14 -4.47 -5.59
C LEU A 352 27.77 -3.56 -6.67
N SER A 353 26.95 -2.89 -7.52
CA SER A 353 27.45 -2.05 -8.60
C SER A 353 27.03 -0.58 -8.44
N PRO A 354 27.83 0.26 -7.79
CA PRO A 354 27.51 1.69 -7.61
C PRO A 354 27.58 2.48 -8.93
N LYS A 355 28.10 1.89 -9.99
CA LYS A 355 28.30 2.54 -11.30
C LYS A 355 27.02 3.10 -11.91
N TYR A 356 25.88 2.41 -11.76
CA TYR A 356 24.66 2.75 -12.47
C TYR A 356 23.72 3.61 -11.61
N SER A 357 23.12 4.63 -12.23
CA SER A 357 21.97 5.33 -11.66
C SER A 357 20.75 4.40 -11.64
N ILE A 358 19.82 4.63 -10.71
CA ILE A 358 18.57 3.83 -10.62
C ILE A 358 17.76 3.90 -11.92
N ARG A 359 17.82 5.02 -12.64
CA ARG A 359 17.18 5.14 -13.98
C ARG A 359 17.79 4.17 -14.99
N LYS A 360 19.12 4.02 -15.03
CA LYS A 360 19.78 3.07 -15.95
C LYS A 360 19.49 1.63 -15.53
N ILE A 361 19.45 1.35 -14.23
CA ILE A 361 19.05 0.04 -13.70
C ILE A 361 17.60 -0.28 -14.12
N LEU A 362 16.68 0.69 -14.04
CA LEU A 362 15.30 0.50 -14.50
C LEU A 362 15.21 0.18 -16.00
N MET A 363 16.05 0.79 -16.84
CA MET A 363 16.08 0.45 -18.27
C MET A 363 16.56 -0.99 -18.50
N LYS A 364 17.63 -1.39 -17.82
CA LYS A 364 18.12 -2.77 -17.85
C LYS A 364 17.07 -3.76 -17.33
N TYR A 365 16.38 -3.42 -16.26
CA TYR A 365 15.28 -4.21 -15.70
C TYR A 365 14.18 -4.47 -16.75
N TYR A 366 13.68 -3.43 -17.41
CA TYR A 366 12.63 -3.61 -18.43
C TYR A 366 13.10 -4.48 -19.61
N MET A 367 14.34 -4.31 -20.04
CA MET A 367 14.90 -5.11 -21.14
C MET A 367 15.02 -6.58 -20.73
N VAL A 368 15.61 -6.88 -19.55
CA VAL A 368 15.75 -8.26 -19.07
C VAL A 368 14.38 -8.91 -18.86
N LYS A 369 13.45 -8.18 -18.26
CA LYS A 369 12.08 -8.63 -18.05
C LYS A 369 11.40 -9.01 -19.37
N ASP A 370 11.51 -8.17 -20.39
CA ASP A 370 10.94 -8.41 -21.71
C ASP A 370 11.56 -9.64 -22.37
N PHE A 371 12.88 -9.80 -22.27
CA PHE A 371 13.58 -10.97 -22.78
C PHE A 371 13.16 -12.27 -22.09
N LEU A 372 13.09 -12.27 -20.76
CA LEU A 372 12.70 -13.47 -20.00
C LEU A 372 11.24 -13.85 -20.23
N ARG A 373 10.35 -12.89 -20.36
CA ARG A 373 8.96 -13.14 -20.76
C ARG A 373 8.87 -13.73 -22.16
N PHE A 374 9.66 -13.20 -23.10
CA PHE A 374 9.75 -13.79 -24.45
C PHE A 374 10.18 -15.25 -24.42
N LEU A 375 11.12 -15.64 -23.53
CA LEU A 375 11.53 -17.04 -23.33
C LEU A 375 10.43 -17.86 -22.67
N ASP A 376 9.75 -17.32 -21.63
CA ASP A 376 8.66 -17.99 -20.92
C ASP A 376 7.50 -18.34 -21.87
N GLU A 377 7.09 -17.38 -22.72
CA GLU A 377 6.02 -17.56 -23.71
C GLU A 377 6.32 -18.68 -24.72
N ARG A 378 7.60 -18.97 -24.97
CA ARG A 378 8.08 -20.03 -25.89
C ARG A 378 8.50 -21.29 -25.17
N ASN A 379 8.38 -21.34 -23.84
CA ASN A 379 8.87 -22.44 -22.99
C ASN A 379 10.36 -22.76 -23.22
N ILE A 380 11.19 -21.75 -23.47
CA ILE A 380 12.64 -21.88 -23.64
C ILE A 380 13.31 -21.57 -22.32
N LEU A 381 14.08 -22.51 -21.78
CA LEU A 381 14.90 -22.25 -20.61
C LEU A 381 16.14 -21.43 -20.95
N LEU A 382 16.51 -20.50 -20.06
CA LEU A 382 17.71 -19.67 -20.22
C LEU A 382 19.02 -20.54 -20.31
N SER A 383 19.01 -21.69 -19.64
CA SER A 383 20.09 -22.69 -19.73
C SER A 383 20.17 -23.42 -21.09
N ALA A 384 19.13 -23.38 -21.89
CA ALA A 384 19.04 -23.95 -23.22
C ALA A 384 19.03 -22.87 -24.33
N LEU A 385 19.50 -21.67 -24.01
CA LEU A 385 19.54 -20.55 -24.93
C LEU A 385 20.45 -20.88 -26.15
N THR A 386 19.95 -20.64 -27.36
CA THR A 386 20.69 -20.81 -28.61
C THR A 386 20.87 -19.49 -29.33
N GLU A 387 21.80 -19.46 -30.27
CA GLU A 387 22.00 -18.32 -31.17
C GLU A 387 20.71 -17.99 -31.96
N SER A 388 19.96 -19.02 -32.40
CA SER A 388 18.69 -18.84 -33.10
C SER A 388 17.67 -18.11 -32.24
N THR A 389 17.57 -18.47 -30.95
CA THR A 389 16.63 -17.82 -30.00
C THR A 389 17.01 -16.35 -29.81
N ILE A 390 18.28 -16.01 -29.73
CA ILE A 390 18.75 -14.62 -29.63
C ILE A 390 18.34 -13.84 -30.90
N LYS A 391 18.54 -14.41 -32.08
CA LYS A 391 18.16 -13.80 -33.37
C LYS A 391 16.64 -13.57 -33.45
N GLU A 392 15.82 -14.52 -32.98
CA GLU A 392 14.36 -14.39 -32.92
C GLU A 392 13.95 -13.23 -32.02
N PHE A 393 14.60 -13.09 -30.86
CA PHE A 393 14.33 -11.95 -29.97
C PHE A 393 14.75 -10.62 -30.62
N ILE A 394 15.88 -10.58 -31.32
CA ILE A 394 16.31 -9.36 -32.05
C ILE A 394 15.29 -9.00 -33.12
N SER A 395 14.75 -9.97 -33.87
CA SER A 395 13.69 -9.75 -34.85
C SER A 395 12.43 -9.24 -34.20
N TYR A 396 11.98 -9.87 -33.11
CA TYR A 396 10.85 -9.39 -32.31
C TYR A 396 11.02 -7.93 -31.88
N ARG A 397 12.22 -7.54 -31.43
CA ARG A 397 12.52 -6.14 -31.07
C ARG A 397 12.57 -5.19 -32.26
N ALA A 398 12.97 -5.68 -33.42
CA ALA A 398 13.03 -4.89 -34.66
C ALA A 398 11.63 -4.55 -35.18
N ASP A 399 10.67 -5.48 -35.01
CA ASP A 399 9.27 -5.32 -35.42
C ASP A 399 8.51 -4.27 -34.59
N LEU A 400 9.05 -3.89 -33.42
CA LEU A 400 8.47 -2.82 -32.58
C LEU A 400 8.76 -1.39 -33.12
N GLU A 401 9.42 -1.26 -34.26
CA GLU A 401 9.74 0.03 -34.92
C GLU A 401 10.43 1.05 -34.00
N LEU A 402 11.27 0.57 -33.08
CA LEU A 402 11.97 1.43 -32.12
C LEU A 402 12.98 2.34 -32.83
N GLN A 403 13.14 3.56 -32.29
CA GLN A 403 14.22 4.44 -32.74
C GLN A 403 15.58 3.73 -32.63
N PRO A 404 16.51 3.94 -33.63
CA PRO A 404 17.80 3.23 -33.67
C PRO A 404 18.59 3.25 -32.36
N GLU A 405 18.64 4.40 -31.64
CA GLU A 405 19.33 4.54 -30.38
C GLU A 405 18.69 3.70 -29.27
N THR A 406 17.35 3.61 -29.25
CA THR A 406 16.61 2.80 -28.28
C THR A 406 16.84 1.31 -28.56
N PHE A 407 16.75 0.90 -29.83
CA PHE A 407 17.01 -0.45 -30.26
C PHE A 407 18.45 -0.89 -29.89
N ASN A 408 19.44 -0.09 -30.27
CA ASN A 408 20.86 -0.37 -29.96
C ASN A 408 21.11 -0.50 -28.44
N THR A 409 20.49 0.41 -27.65
CA THR A 409 20.59 0.36 -26.18
C THR A 409 20.01 -0.95 -25.64
N THR A 410 18.93 -1.45 -26.22
CA THR A 410 18.32 -2.74 -25.84
C THR A 410 19.30 -3.89 -26.06
N LEU A 411 19.95 -3.95 -27.24
CA LEU A 411 20.92 -5.01 -27.57
C LEU A 411 22.15 -4.95 -26.66
N ILE A 412 22.71 -3.76 -26.41
CA ILE A 412 23.84 -3.56 -25.50
C ILE A 412 23.51 -3.99 -24.08
N ASP A 413 22.30 -3.66 -23.59
CA ASP A 413 21.84 -4.04 -22.25
C ASP A 413 21.58 -5.55 -22.17
N LEU A 414 21.07 -6.20 -23.24
CA LEU A 414 20.92 -7.67 -23.33
C LEU A 414 22.28 -8.37 -23.33
N SER A 415 23.24 -7.93 -24.17
CA SER A 415 24.60 -8.45 -24.16
C SER A 415 25.24 -8.36 -22.77
N SER A 416 25.10 -7.21 -22.11
CA SER A 416 25.57 -7.00 -20.73
C SER A 416 24.91 -7.96 -19.70
N PHE A 417 23.63 -8.26 -19.85
CA PHE A 417 22.92 -9.23 -19.02
C PHE A 417 23.44 -10.65 -19.25
N LEU A 418 23.48 -11.11 -20.50
CA LEU A 418 23.91 -12.46 -20.85
C LEU A 418 25.36 -12.71 -20.42
N HIS A 419 26.26 -11.76 -20.65
CA HIS A 419 27.63 -11.84 -20.16
C HIS A 419 27.70 -11.93 -18.61
N CYS A 420 26.93 -11.13 -17.92
CA CYS A 420 26.90 -11.14 -16.46
C CYS A 420 26.43 -12.50 -15.90
N ILE A 421 25.37 -13.09 -16.45
CA ILE A 421 24.85 -14.37 -15.95
C ILE A 421 25.76 -15.54 -16.35
N ALA A 422 26.42 -15.50 -17.52
CA ALA A 422 27.42 -16.48 -17.88
C ALA A 422 28.54 -16.58 -16.85
N LEU A 423 29.03 -15.42 -16.38
CA LEU A 423 30.13 -15.35 -15.41
C LEU A 423 29.67 -15.66 -13.96
N ARG A 424 28.50 -15.23 -13.58
CA ARG A 424 28.07 -15.27 -12.15
C ARG A 424 27.24 -16.48 -11.80
N GLU A 425 26.42 -16.94 -12.73
CA GLU A 425 25.51 -18.09 -12.55
C GLU A 425 26.07 -19.35 -13.27
N ASN A 426 27.29 -19.24 -13.86
CA ASN A 426 27.95 -20.31 -14.58
C ASN A 426 27.08 -20.95 -15.69
N LEU A 427 26.28 -20.11 -16.37
CA LEU A 427 25.41 -20.55 -17.46
C LEU A 427 26.19 -20.61 -18.79
N GLN A 428 25.94 -21.67 -19.54
CA GLN A 428 26.44 -21.81 -20.90
C GLN A 428 25.63 -20.88 -21.84
N ILE A 429 26.15 -19.70 -22.12
CA ILE A 429 25.52 -18.73 -23.02
C ILE A 429 26.27 -18.81 -24.39
N PRO A 430 25.55 -18.85 -25.54
CA PRO A 430 26.16 -18.83 -26.85
C PRO A 430 27.08 -17.62 -27.04
N ASP A 431 28.21 -17.80 -27.66
CA ASP A 431 29.08 -16.71 -28.10
C ASP A 431 28.40 -15.99 -29.28
N PHE A 432 27.83 -14.83 -28.98
CA PHE A 432 26.99 -14.07 -29.91
C PHE A 432 27.44 -12.61 -29.98
N SER A 433 27.84 -12.15 -31.17
CA SER A 433 28.17 -10.74 -31.36
C SER A 433 26.95 -9.92 -31.73
N PHE A 434 26.53 -9.06 -30.80
CA PHE A 434 25.43 -8.12 -31.01
C PHE A 434 25.78 -6.96 -31.95
N ASP A 435 27.06 -6.68 -32.16
CA ASP A 435 27.53 -5.53 -32.95
C ASP A 435 27.04 -5.55 -34.40
N TYR A 436 26.91 -6.76 -34.99
CA TYR A 436 26.38 -6.93 -36.35
C TYR A 436 24.91 -6.53 -36.53
N TYR A 437 24.15 -6.41 -35.42
CA TYR A 437 22.72 -6.09 -35.44
C TYR A 437 22.42 -4.64 -35.04
N LEU A 438 23.45 -3.86 -34.68
CA LEU A 438 23.27 -2.46 -34.32
C LEU A 438 22.87 -1.64 -35.55
N LYS A 439 21.82 -0.85 -35.39
CA LYS A 439 21.35 0.08 -36.40
C LYS A 439 22.23 1.33 -36.45
N LYS A 440 22.49 1.84 -37.64
CA LYS A 440 23.20 3.11 -37.79
C LYS A 440 22.35 4.24 -37.19
N THR A 441 22.98 5.03 -36.32
CA THR A 441 22.32 6.20 -35.72
C THR A 441 22.76 7.46 -36.42
N PHE A 442 21.80 8.31 -36.81
CA PHE A 442 22.07 9.60 -37.40
C PHE A 442 21.62 10.67 -36.40
N SER A 443 22.53 11.54 -36.02
CA SER A 443 22.21 12.71 -35.23
C SER A 443 21.69 13.80 -36.18
N LEU A 444 20.40 13.80 -36.47
CA LEU A 444 19.78 14.93 -37.14
C LEU A 444 19.68 16.08 -36.13
N HIS A 445 20.21 17.23 -36.51
CA HIS A 445 19.96 18.45 -35.78
C HIS A 445 18.53 18.90 -36.06
N HIS A 446 17.78 19.20 -35.02
CA HIS A 446 16.45 19.79 -35.10
C HIS A 446 16.49 21.09 -34.30
N ASP A 447 16.15 22.19 -34.93
CA ASP A 447 15.99 23.46 -34.25
C ASP A 447 14.85 23.33 -33.22
N ARG A 448 15.15 23.65 -31.99
CA ARG A 448 14.24 23.52 -30.83
C ARG A 448 14.16 24.80 -30.01
N SER A 449 14.79 25.87 -30.45
CA SER A 449 14.68 27.14 -29.77
C SER A 449 13.22 27.61 -29.82
N VAL A 450 12.72 27.99 -28.66
CA VAL A 450 11.37 28.53 -28.55
C VAL A 450 11.34 29.93 -29.16
N PRO A 451 10.39 30.24 -30.05
CA PRO A 451 10.23 31.58 -30.60
C PRO A 451 10.00 32.63 -29.50
N GLU A 452 10.49 33.84 -29.69
CA GLU A 452 10.45 34.93 -28.72
C GLU A 452 8.98 35.32 -28.40
N ASP A 453 8.12 35.36 -29.39
CA ASP A 453 6.67 35.67 -29.27
C ASP A 453 5.95 34.61 -28.40
N GLU A 454 6.34 33.32 -28.47
CA GLU A 454 5.79 32.28 -27.61
C GLU A 454 6.22 32.47 -26.17
N VAL A 455 7.50 32.84 -25.93
CA VAL A 455 8.02 33.13 -24.58
C VAL A 455 7.27 34.35 -24.01
N ASP A 456 7.14 35.43 -24.74
CA ASP A 456 6.45 36.66 -24.35
C ASP A 456 4.98 36.40 -24.01
N ALA A 457 4.30 35.57 -24.81
CA ALA A 457 2.93 35.16 -24.54
C ALA A 457 2.80 34.45 -23.19
N ILE A 458 3.77 33.57 -22.84
CA ILE A 458 3.77 32.89 -21.54
C ILE A 458 4.06 33.89 -20.42
N LEU A 459 5.08 34.73 -20.56
CA LEU A 459 5.48 35.71 -19.55
C LEU A 459 4.33 36.67 -19.22
N THR A 460 3.58 37.11 -20.26
CA THR A 460 2.43 38.01 -20.09
C THR A 460 1.32 37.44 -19.20
N ILE A 461 1.14 36.11 -19.16
CA ILE A 461 0.10 35.48 -18.35
C ILE A 461 0.63 34.78 -17.12
N LEU A 462 1.96 34.74 -16.90
CA LEU A 462 2.60 33.94 -15.87
C LEU A 462 2.12 34.32 -14.47
N TYR A 463 1.79 35.60 -14.23
CA TYR A 463 1.26 36.08 -12.95
C TYR A 463 -0.09 35.45 -12.55
N LYS A 464 -0.79 34.82 -13.52
CA LYS A 464 -2.05 34.11 -13.29
C LYS A 464 -1.86 32.65 -12.88
N PHE A 465 -0.63 32.14 -13.00
CA PHE A 465 -0.29 30.77 -12.63
C PHE A 465 -0.07 30.65 -11.11
N PRO A 466 -0.13 29.44 -10.52
CA PRO A 466 0.35 29.22 -9.17
C PRO A 466 1.79 29.76 -9.04
N GLU A 467 2.06 30.49 -7.98
CA GLU A 467 3.34 31.17 -7.78
C GLU A 467 4.54 30.22 -7.92
N SER A 468 4.48 29.03 -7.30
CA SER A 468 5.52 28.00 -7.42
C SER A 468 5.76 27.56 -8.87
N LEU A 469 4.69 27.42 -9.65
CA LEU A 469 4.79 27.01 -11.06
C LEU A 469 5.41 28.12 -11.91
N GLY A 470 5.02 29.39 -11.67
CA GLY A 470 5.59 30.56 -12.33
C GLY A 470 7.08 30.72 -12.01
N LEU A 471 7.46 30.58 -10.74
CA LEU A 471 8.88 30.65 -10.31
C LEU A 471 9.73 29.52 -10.89
N MET A 472 9.19 28.28 -10.96
CA MET A 472 9.88 27.17 -11.62
C MET A 472 10.10 27.48 -13.11
N PHE A 473 9.11 28.05 -13.79
CA PHE A 473 9.24 28.43 -15.21
C PHE A 473 10.28 29.55 -15.39
N LEU A 474 10.24 30.60 -14.58
CA LEU A 474 11.24 31.70 -14.62
C LEU A 474 12.65 31.18 -14.36
N THR A 475 12.81 30.28 -13.36
CA THR A 475 14.11 29.66 -13.09
C THR A 475 14.60 28.84 -14.28
N LEU A 476 13.70 28.04 -14.88
CA LEU A 476 14.03 27.25 -16.08
C LEU A 476 14.48 28.13 -17.22
N TYR A 477 13.71 29.19 -17.51
CA TYR A 477 13.94 30.11 -18.62
C TYR A 477 15.21 30.96 -18.42
N SER A 478 15.48 31.46 -17.22
CA SER A 478 16.65 32.29 -16.95
C SER A 478 17.96 31.51 -16.86
N THR A 479 17.93 30.25 -16.52
CA THR A 479 19.15 29.47 -16.20
C THR A 479 19.46 28.36 -17.20
N GLY A 480 18.51 27.98 -18.04
CA GLY A 480 18.63 26.80 -18.91
C GLY A 480 18.85 25.48 -18.16
N LEU A 481 18.58 25.41 -16.85
CA LEU A 481 18.67 24.18 -16.07
C LEU A 481 17.69 23.14 -16.61
N ARG A 482 18.03 21.86 -16.43
CA ARG A 482 17.03 20.80 -16.70
C ARG A 482 15.91 20.88 -15.69
N ILE A 483 14.67 20.63 -16.10
CA ILE A 483 13.51 20.71 -15.19
C ILE A 483 13.66 19.87 -13.93
N ASN A 484 14.35 18.72 -14.00
CA ASN A 484 14.67 17.93 -12.81
C ASN A 484 15.56 18.68 -11.82
N GLU A 485 16.50 19.48 -12.33
CA GLU A 485 17.42 20.29 -11.53
C GLU A 485 16.66 21.46 -10.87
N VAL A 486 15.76 22.10 -11.61
CA VAL A 486 14.88 23.17 -11.05
C VAL A 486 13.96 22.62 -9.96
N CYS A 487 13.29 21.50 -10.22
CA CYS A 487 12.37 20.90 -9.25
C CYS A 487 13.07 20.44 -7.96
N SER A 488 14.34 20.05 -8.05
CA SER A 488 15.12 19.56 -6.89
C SER A 488 16.00 20.61 -6.20
N LEU A 489 15.78 21.90 -6.48
CA LEU A 489 16.49 22.97 -5.79
C LEU A 489 16.23 22.92 -4.28
N LYS A 490 17.31 22.86 -3.50
CA LYS A 490 17.24 22.90 -2.04
C LYS A 490 17.08 24.35 -1.57
N ARG A 491 16.60 24.54 -0.36
CA ARG A 491 16.36 25.89 0.19
C ARG A 491 17.62 26.71 0.38
N ASP A 492 18.77 26.07 0.54
CA ASP A 492 20.11 26.67 0.65
C ASP A 492 20.79 26.89 -0.71
N ALA A 493 20.05 26.74 -1.81
CA ALA A 493 20.59 26.87 -3.16
C ALA A 493 20.95 28.31 -3.55
N LEU A 494 20.38 29.33 -2.88
CA LEU A 494 20.56 30.72 -3.21
C LEU A 494 21.63 31.35 -2.33
N PHE A 495 22.59 32.05 -2.94
CA PHE A 495 23.59 32.83 -2.21
C PHE A 495 24.09 34.01 -3.05
N THR A 496 24.78 34.95 -2.40
CA THR A 496 25.43 36.09 -3.06
C THR A 496 26.93 36.04 -2.79
N ASP A 497 27.71 36.38 -3.81
CA ASP A 497 29.15 36.57 -3.68
C ASP A 497 29.57 37.79 -4.48
N ASN A 498 30.32 38.68 -3.83
CA ASN A 498 30.82 39.96 -4.41
C ASN A 498 29.73 40.76 -5.17
N GLY A 499 28.51 40.79 -4.63
CA GLY A 499 27.37 41.52 -5.23
C GLY A 499 26.67 40.77 -6.39
N THR A 500 27.16 39.60 -6.77
CA THR A 500 26.50 38.74 -7.78
C THR A 500 25.63 37.68 -7.11
N CYS A 501 24.45 37.49 -7.64
CA CYS A 501 23.51 36.47 -7.17
C CYS A 501 23.78 35.12 -7.87
N PHE A 502 23.81 34.05 -7.09
CA PHE A 502 24.09 32.71 -7.57
C PHE A 502 23.02 31.69 -7.14
N LEU A 503 22.91 30.65 -7.95
CA LEU A 503 22.09 29.48 -7.69
C LEU A 503 22.94 28.21 -7.80
N LYS A 504 22.96 27.42 -6.72
CA LYS A 504 23.65 26.14 -6.64
C LYS A 504 22.67 24.99 -6.85
N THR A 505 23.03 24.03 -7.70
CA THR A 505 22.20 22.83 -7.97
C THR A 505 23.05 21.59 -8.17
N TYR A 506 22.47 20.41 -7.91
CA TYR A 506 23.09 19.13 -8.21
C TYR A 506 22.59 18.57 -9.52
N GLN A 507 23.51 18.29 -10.44
CA GLN A 507 23.21 17.70 -11.74
C GLN A 507 23.24 16.16 -11.67
N TYR A 508 22.09 15.53 -11.44
CA TYR A 508 21.98 14.06 -11.28
C TYR A 508 22.51 13.25 -12.49
N LYS A 509 22.39 13.78 -13.71
CA LYS A 509 22.91 13.14 -14.92
C LYS A 509 24.45 13.16 -14.98
N MET A 510 25.04 14.23 -14.50
CA MET A 510 26.50 14.45 -14.54
C MET A 510 27.17 14.04 -13.23
N ARG A 511 26.42 13.90 -12.15
CA ARG A 511 26.86 13.60 -10.77
C ARG A 511 27.83 14.68 -10.24
N THR A 512 27.54 15.93 -10.53
CA THR A 512 28.36 17.09 -10.11
C THR A 512 27.48 18.19 -9.57
N GLU A 513 28.03 18.99 -8.65
CA GLU A 513 27.43 20.25 -8.29
C GLU A 513 27.67 21.27 -9.39
N LYS A 514 26.73 22.21 -9.52
CA LYS A 514 26.81 23.32 -10.45
C LYS A 514 26.38 24.60 -9.75
N VAL A 515 27.14 25.67 -9.97
CA VAL A 515 26.82 27.02 -9.55
C VAL A 515 26.66 27.88 -10.81
N ILE A 516 25.58 28.65 -10.87
CA ILE A 516 25.30 29.57 -11.98
C ILE A 516 24.92 30.94 -11.47
N PRO A 517 25.38 32.00 -12.11
CA PRO A 517 24.88 33.37 -11.83
C PRO A 517 23.41 33.45 -12.30
N ILE A 518 22.61 34.18 -11.54
CA ILE A 518 21.21 34.43 -11.85
C ILE A 518 20.89 35.91 -11.78
N PRO A 519 19.87 36.38 -12.52
CA PRO A 519 19.41 37.77 -12.42
C PRO A 519 18.97 38.12 -10.98
N GLU A 520 19.26 39.33 -10.56
CA GLU A 520 18.92 39.84 -9.21
C GLU A 520 17.39 39.76 -8.95
N ASP A 521 16.58 40.08 -9.96
CA ASP A 521 15.12 39.97 -9.86
C ASP A 521 14.65 38.54 -9.57
N LEU A 522 15.23 37.54 -10.24
CA LEU A 522 14.92 36.14 -9.98
C LEU A 522 15.33 35.73 -8.57
N TYR A 523 16.54 36.16 -8.13
CA TYR A 523 17.03 35.92 -6.76
C TYR A 523 16.07 36.53 -5.72
N PHE A 524 15.61 37.76 -5.94
CA PHE A 524 14.67 38.44 -5.06
C PHE A 524 13.32 37.70 -4.99
N LEU A 525 12.78 37.30 -6.14
CA LEU A 525 11.50 36.60 -6.22
C LEU A 525 11.57 35.24 -5.48
N LEU A 526 12.64 34.47 -5.68
CA LEU A 526 12.84 33.19 -5.02
C LEU A 526 13.04 33.37 -3.50
N THR A 527 13.82 34.34 -3.08
CA THR A 527 14.03 34.65 -1.66
C THR A 527 12.73 35.06 -0.98
N ARG A 528 11.93 35.94 -1.63
CA ARG A 528 10.62 36.32 -1.11
C ARG A 528 9.66 35.13 -0.99
N TYR A 529 9.71 34.19 -1.93
CA TYR A 529 8.93 32.96 -1.86
C TYR A 529 9.37 32.08 -0.67
N LEU A 530 10.70 31.93 -0.46
CA LEU A 530 11.29 31.17 0.64
C LEU A 530 10.90 31.70 2.02
N ILE A 531 10.86 33.03 2.20
CA ILE A 531 10.46 33.67 3.48
C ILE A 531 9.00 33.32 3.86
N ARG A 532 8.13 33.15 2.87
CA ARG A 532 6.71 32.85 3.08
C ARG A 532 6.38 31.37 3.20
N THR A 533 7.32 30.49 2.85
CA THR A 533 7.12 29.04 2.92
C THR A 533 7.75 28.47 4.18
N ASP A 534 7.24 27.33 4.65
CA ASP A 534 7.72 26.65 5.86
C ASP A 534 9.24 26.38 5.79
N SER A 535 9.95 26.84 6.79
CA SER A 535 11.42 26.72 6.88
C SER A 535 11.90 25.28 7.13
N SER A 536 11.04 24.38 7.58
CA SER A 536 11.37 22.97 7.80
C SER A 536 11.49 22.16 6.50
N LEU A 537 10.99 22.69 5.38
CA LEU A 537 11.05 22.04 4.08
C LEU A 537 12.48 21.96 3.53
N VAL A 538 12.82 20.89 2.88
CA VAL A 538 14.16 20.68 2.28
C VAL A 538 14.28 21.38 0.92
N TYR A 539 13.21 21.39 0.13
CA TYR A 539 13.20 21.89 -1.24
C TYR A 539 12.51 23.26 -1.35
N ILE A 540 12.96 24.09 -2.30
CA ILE A 540 12.26 25.34 -2.66
C ILE A 540 10.86 25.01 -3.16
N PHE A 541 10.74 23.96 -3.99
CA PHE A 541 9.48 23.53 -4.61
C PHE A 541 9.13 22.10 -4.12
N PRO A 542 8.46 21.96 -2.97
CA PRO A 542 8.06 20.66 -2.45
C PRO A 542 6.92 20.06 -3.25
N SER A 543 6.78 18.73 -3.20
CA SER A 543 5.65 18.03 -3.79
C SER A 543 4.38 18.26 -2.98
N ILE A 544 3.25 18.48 -3.66
CA ILE A 544 1.94 18.68 -3.04
C ILE A 544 1.50 17.45 -2.21
N LYS A 545 1.92 16.26 -2.63
CA LYS A 545 1.50 14.99 -1.97
C LYS A 545 2.40 14.59 -0.80
N ASN A 546 3.66 14.98 -0.85
CA ASN A 546 4.65 14.66 0.18
C ASN A 546 5.68 15.80 0.21
N ALA A 547 5.62 16.62 1.25
CA ALA A 547 6.45 17.81 1.40
C ALA A 547 7.95 17.50 1.56
N ASP A 548 8.31 16.30 1.99
CA ASP A 548 9.71 15.84 2.11
C ASP A 548 10.35 15.52 0.75
N LYS A 549 9.54 15.44 -0.31
CA LYS A 549 10.00 15.17 -1.68
C LYS A 549 9.88 16.42 -2.54
N PRO A 550 10.76 16.58 -3.55
CA PRO A 550 10.68 17.72 -4.45
C PRO A 550 9.49 17.58 -5.41
N PHE A 551 9.14 18.69 -6.04
CA PHE A 551 8.16 18.71 -7.11
C PHE A 551 8.55 17.76 -8.25
N GLN A 552 7.57 17.08 -8.83
CA GLN A 552 7.83 16.09 -9.89
C GLN A 552 7.94 16.78 -11.26
N ALA A 553 8.99 16.50 -12.02
CA ALA A 553 9.19 17.09 -13.36
C ALA A 553 8.04 16.78 -14.33
N ALA A 554 7.46 15.58 -14.27
CA ALA A 554 6.28 15.23 -15.05
C ALA A 554 5.05 16.04 -14.64
N THR A 555 4.89 16.32 -13.34
CA THR A 555 3.80 17.14 -12.81
C THR A 555 3.95 18.60 -13.28
N PHE A 556 5.17 19.13 -13.27
CA PHE A 556 5.46 20.46 -13.80
C PHE A 556 5.00 20.57 -15.26
N SER A 557 5.48 19.68 -16.14
CA SER A 557 5.12 19.69 -17.55
C SER A 557 3.60 19.57 -17.78
N LYS A 558 2.94 18.70 -17.00
CA LYS A 558 1.50 18.53 -17.06
C LYS A 558 0.76 19.81 -16.60
N GLN A 559 1.19 20.43 -15.52
CA GLN A 559 0.58 21.66 -15.01
C GLN A 559 0.79 22.82 -15.98
N MET A 560 1.99 23.00 -16.51
CA MET A 560 2.22 24.04 -17.54
C MET A 560 1.26 23.89 -18.71
N LYS A 561 1.16 22.70 -19.32
CA LYS A 561 0.22 22.42 -20.40
C LYS A 561 -1.24 22.69 -20.01
N THR A 562 -1.63 22.35 -18.77
CA THR A 562 -2.98 22.61 -18.27
C THR A 562 -3.29 24.10 -18.17
N TRP A 563 -2.36 24.90 -17.66
CA TRP A 563 -2.51 26.33 -17.51
C TRP A 563 -2.47 27.06 -18.87
N LEU A 564 -1.57 26.66 -19.77
CA LEU A 564 -1.55 27.17 -21.14
C LEU A 564 -2.87 26.91 -21.89
N LYS A 565 -3.42 25.70 -21.75
CA LYS A 565 -4.73 25.34 -22.28
C LYS A 565 -5.85 26.22 -21.70
N LYS A 566 -5.82 26.46 -20.39
CA LYS A 566 -6.83 27.34 -19.74
C LYS A 566 -6.84 28.74 -20.32
N TYR A 567 -5.70 29.24 -20.77
CA TYR A 567 -5.57 30.56 -21.37
C TYR A 567 -5.49 30.55 -22.91
N ARG A 568 -5.86 29.41 -23.55
CA ARG A 568 -5.96 29.23 -25.01
C ARG A 568 -4.65 29.46 -25.76
N LEU A 569 -3.52 29.19 -25.15
CA LEU A 569 -2.20 29.28 -25.80
C LEU A 569 -1.71 27.94 -26.37
N THR A 570 -2.40 26.83 -26.13
CA THR A 570 -1.99 25.50 -26.61
C THR A 570 -2.13 25.31 -28.12
N ASP A 571 -2.88 26.17 -28.79
CA ASP A 571 -3.04 26.09 -30.23
C ASP A 571 -1.79 26.60 -30.99
N HIS A 572 -0.92 27.34 -30.29
CA HIS A 572 0.29 27.94 -30.81
C HIS A 572 1.55 27.46 -30.10
N ILE A 573 1.47 26.92 -28.87
CA ILE A 573 2.61 26.56 -28.03
C ILE A 573 2.56 25.08 -27.67
N ASP A 574 3.50 24.25 -28.16
CA ASP A 574 3.76 22.90 -27.69
C ASP A 574 4.84 22.94 -26.60
N PHE A 575 4.43 23.22 -25.40
CA PHE A 575 5.34 23.37 -24.26
C PHE A 575 6.17 22.12 -23.99
N ARG A 576 7.50 22.23 -24.12
CA ARG A 576 8.50 21.24 -23.74
C ARG A 576 9.60 21.92 -22.95
N SER A 577 9.74 21.58 -21.68
CA SER A 577 10.72 22.21 -20.77
C SER A 577 12.17 22.14 -21.27
N HIS A 578 12.51 21.17 -22.12
CA HIS A 578 13.85 20.99 -22.66
C HIS A 578 14.19 22.00 -23.76
N ASP A 579 13.20 22.51 -24.47
CA ASP A 579 13.38 23.45 -25.58
C ASP A 579 13.84 24.81 -25.08
N TYR A 580 13.42 25.24 -23.89
CA TYR A 580 13.95 26.45 -23.22
C TYR A 580 15.44 26.39 -22.93
N ARG A 581 15.98 25.20 -22.71
CA ARG A 581 17.43 25.00 -22.56
C ARG A 581 18.15 25.13 -23.91
N HIS A 582 17.53 24.70 -24.99
CA HIS A 582 18.04 24.97 -26.36
C HIS A 582 18.04 26.45 -26.63
N THR A 583 16.97 27.16 -26.30
CA THR A 583 16.85 28.61 -26.45
C THR A 583 18.00 29.33 -25.75
N ILE A 584 18.22 29.08 -24.45
CA ILE A 584 19.30 29.70 -23.70
C ILE A 584 20.70 29.36 -24.25
N ALA A 585 20.94 28.11 -24.67
CA ALA A 585 22.21 27.71 -25.26
C ALA A 585 22.48 28.45 -26.58
N THR A 586 21.44 28.62 -27.42
CA THR A 586 21.49 29.34 -28.67
C THR A 586 21.68 30.85 -28.43
N ASP A 587 20.91 31.44 -27.50
CA ASP A 587 21.01 32.89 -27.17
C ASP A 587 22.38 33.25 -26.61
N LEU A 588 22.95 32.44 -25.71
CA LEU A 588 24.32 32.65 -25.20
C LEU A 588 25.37 32.60 -26.31
N TYR A 589 25.26 31.60 -27.17
CA TYR A 589 26.18 31.44 -28.29
C TYR A 589 26.05 32.62 -29.28
N ASP A 590 24.81 32.98 -29.58
CA ASP A 590 24.49 34.10 -30.49
C ASP A 590 24.91 35.46 -29.95
N SER A 591 24.92 35.59 -28.61
CA SER A 591 25.45 36.81 -27.93
C SER A 591 26.96 36.87 -27.88
N GLY A 592 27.67 35.93 -28.51
CA GLY A 592 29.16 35.94 -28.56
C GLY A 592 29.86 35.22 -27.42
N ALA A 593 29.13 34.49 -26.57
CA ALA A 593 29.73 33.77 -25.43
C ALA A 593 30.69 32.62 -25.82
N GLY A 594 30.73 32.23 -27.07
CA GLY A 594 31.56 31.12 -27.54
C GLY A 594 31.12 29.75 -27.03
N LEU A 595 31.60 28.73 -27.71
CA LEU A 595 31.18 27.31 -27.42
C LEU A 595 31.62 26.80 -26.03
N PRO A 596 32.86 27.07 -25.55
CA PRO A 596 33.31 26.65 -24.22
C PRO A 596 32.48 27.25 -23.09
N THR A 597 32.21 28.57 -23.15
CA THR A 597 31.43 29.31 -22.15
C THR A 597 29.98 28.81 -22.14
N THR A 598 29.36 28.64 -23.30
CA THR A 598 28.02 28.06 -23.43
C THR A 598 27.96 26.64 -22.87
N ARG A 599 28.99 25.81 -23.16
CA ARG A 599 29.10 24.46 -22.58
C ARG A 599 29.11 24.48 -21.06
N GLU A 600 29.91 25.33 -20.47
CA GLU A 600 30.05 25.46 -19.01
C GLU A 600 28.74 25.96 -18.39
N PHE A 601 28.16 27.02 -18.96
CA PHE A 601 26.91 27.59 -18.50
C PHE A 601 25.76 26.57 -18.51
N VAL A 602 25.59 25.79 -19.59
CA VAL A 602 24.54 24.74 -19.62
C VAL A 602 24.96 23.45 -18.91
N GLY A 603 26.24 23.27 -18.57
CA GLY A 603 26.76 22.09 -17.85
C GLY A 603 26.75 20.83 -18.74
N HIS A 604 27.33 20.94 -19.93
CA HIS A 604 27.57 19.82 -20.80
C HIS A 604 28.96 19.22 -20.58
N LYS A 605 29.09 17.89 -20.75
CA LYS A 605 30.35 17.19 -20.56
C LYS A 605 31.40 17.55 -21.63
N ASP A 606 30.94 17.73 -22.84
CA ASP A 606 31.80 18.03 -24.01
C ASP A 606 31.10 19.01 -24.96
N GLU A 607 31.90 19.61 -25.86
CA GLU A 607 31.42 20.58 -26.82
C GLU A 607 30.49 19.98 -27.90
N ASN A 608 30.63 18.69 -28.23
CA ASN A 608 29.77 18.03 -29.18
C ASN A 608 28.34 17.93 -28.65
N MET A 609 28.18 17.79 -27.32
CA MET A 609 26.87 17.93 -26.69
C MET A 609 26.30 19.33 -26.86
N THR A 610 27.14 20.36 -26.70
CA THR A 610 26.70 21.76 -26.81
C THR A 610 26.31 22.12 -28.23
N LYS A 611 27.09 21.69 -29.22
CA LYS A 611 26.77 21.88 -30.66
C LYS A 611 25.39 21.36 -31.04
N LYS A 612 24.89 20.31 -30.39
CA LYS A 612 23.54 19.77 -30.62
C LYS A 612 22.40 20.62 -30.03
N TYR A 613 22.75 21.61 -29.19
CA TYR A 613 21.81 22.53 -28.53
C TYR A 613 21.81 23.91 -29.15
N ILE A 614 22.72 24.20 -30.04
CA ILE A 614 22.80 25.50 -30.71
C ILE A 614 22.07 25.37 -32.05
N ASP A 615 20.99 26.11 -32.17
CA ASP A 615 20.16 26.15 -33.37
C ASP A 615 20.66 27.20 -34.35
N HIS A 616 20.52 26.95 -35.63
CA HIS A 616 20.82 27.92 -36.70
C HIS A 616 19.60 28.78 -36.97
N ARG A 617 19.65 30.05 -36.56
CA ARG A 617 18.54 30.99 -36.81
C ARG A 617 18.73 31.71 -38.14
N PRO A 618 17.78 31.58 -39.11
CA PRO A 618 17.86 32.28 -40.40
C PRO A 618 18.02 33.79 -40.27
N SER A 619 17.30 34.44 -39.35
CA SER A 619 17.38 35.86 -39.06
C SER A 619 18.77 36.34 -38.62
N LYS A 620 19.56 35.48 -38.00
CA LYS A 620 20.97 35.77 -37.64
C LYS A 620 21.87 35.68 -38.85
N ILE A 621 21.67 34.67 -39.69
CA ILE A 621 22.41 34.52 -40.96
C ILE A 621 22.18 35.73 -41.83
N ASP A 622 20.93 36.16 -41.99
CA ASP A 622 20.59 37.36 -42.75
C ASP A 622 21.25 38.59 -42.16
N ARG A 623 21.23 38.79 -40.84
CA ARG A 623 21.87 39.92 -40.18
C ARG A 623 23.40 39.93 -40.39
N LEU A 624 24.03 38.76 -40.22
CA LEU A 624 25.48 38.63 -40.44
C LEU A 624 25.84 38.87 -41.93
N GLN A 625 25.01 38.43 -42.85
CA GLN A 625 25.20 38.72 -44.27
C GLN A 625 25.04 40.23 -44.54
N GLN A 626 23.99 40.85 -44.03
CA GLN A 626 23.76 42.28 -44.16
C GLN A 626 24.92 43.08 -43.54
N GLN A 627 25.39 42.69 -42.37
CA GLN A 627 26.56 43.33 -41.73
C GLN A 627 27.78 43.15 -42.61
N TYR A 628 28.08 41.97 -43.08
CA TYR A 628 29.23 41.67 -43.94
C TYR A 628 29.17 42.52 -45.23
N PHE A 629 27.99 42.58 -45.89
CA PHE A 629 27.85 43.37 -47.09
C PHE A 629 27.98 44.87 -46.83
N SER A 630 27.47 45.35 -45.68
CA SER A 630 27.59 46.76 -45.30
C SER A 630 29.01 47.15 -44.93
N GLU A 631 29.76 46.26 -44.23
CA GLU A 631 31.16 46.51 -43.85
C GLU A 631 32.15 46.42 -44.97
N ASN A 632 31.77 45.77 -46.06
CA ASN A 632 32.63 45.60 -47.23
C ASN A 632 32.17 46.40 -48.46
N ASP A 633 31.22 47.35 -48.28
CA ASP A 633 30.69 48.17 -49.35
C ASP A 633 30.20 47.41 -50.61
N LEU A 634 29.62 46.18 -50.39
CA LEU A 634 29.16 45.31 -51.45
C LEU A 634 27.63 45.37 -51.60
#